data_e4b51c11469ccba08976b9823b805a76
#
_entry.id   e4b51c11469ccba08976b9823b805a76
#
_cell.length_a   1.000
_cell.length_b   1.000
_cell.length_c   1.000
_cell.angle_alpha   90.00
_cell.angle_beta   90.00
_cell.angle_gamma   90.00
#
_symmetry.space_group_name_H-M   'P 1'
#
loop_
_entity.id
_entity.type
_entity.pdbx_description
1 polymer ?
#
loop_
_entity_poly.entity_id
_entity_poly.type
_entity_poly.pdbx_seq_one_letter_code
_entity_poly.pdbx_strand_id
1 'polypeptide(L)'
;MKILLETNEFQTPITDELLERYPKEVQEQFFDYVNNVEFIKRLISPKRKRAKDMPKDADGKIIVDLLNPHILEDMDYFRETALHKKKTGKYTDLRPNGNPNSDYMKWLRRETQRCWYGMVRPSDGEWITGDMYFYLNYMPIELTEKIEGQKKAVNRVTSTPKAWEGAYLWFHYVHQARYGGLYDWDGGKDAIQIATRGASKSFSCASMLGKDFIVGENENYNKRVNAFILAAEKGTLSDKDGTLKKFEACADLNAELMQWPARRLYSSLDKMTWEMGYLDAETGLKKGTRNSVFGVTTNDNPEKARGSRAARIIYEEIGKFPKFQVAWTTNEPSVREGKETWGQQIGIGTGGSEGSNFYGILQMLYNPRGYNIYALPNIYDKNANGKGETVFFFGAYLNRGGFYNENGVSDVVATILDILMKRYTVKYNSTDPARLTQVVAERPLTIQEAIMRKESSLFPAAQLSDRKNELDANPNIYDDVYTGRMVIKNGKPDFVPSDVNVIREFPHKDNKLEGGIEIFQLPKKDSSGNVPYNRYIAGTDPVDDDDAKESLSLQSTFILDLWTDEIVAEYTGRPTFADDYYEQLRLLLMFYNARDNYENNKKGLFAYFNRMNSLYLLSDRLEYLKDKEITKVPGVGNNSKGYTANKFINSYGRLLYRNWLLTPIPTIQIVDGEQTEMMVPRLYTMKSRALIQESIQWESLGNYDRVSAMTALMLYREFMVIQYQGDFSQERVEANDKTYLGNDKFFSDNYDNRIYKGSQWAVRRQ
;
A
#
# COMPACT_ATOMS: atom_id res chain seq x y z
N MET A 1 9.21 15.85 30.60
CA MET A 1 9.13 17.33 30.54
C MET A 1 8.37 17.69 29.26
N LYS A 2 7.10 18.10 29.38
CA LYS A 2 6.31 18.54 28.20
C LYS A 2 6.88 19.87 27.76
N ILE A 3 7.66 19.90 26.71
CA ILE A 3 7.99 21.15 26.03
C ILE A 3 6.77 21.49 25.18
N LEU A 4 5.98 22.48 25.62
CA LEU A 4 4.93 23.06 24.80
C LEU A 4 5.60 23.68 23.60
N LEU A 5 5.28 23.18 22.40
CA LEU A 5 5.82 23.71 21.15
C LEU A 5 5.09 25.03 20.84
N GLU A 6 5.85 26.08 20.66
CA GLU A 6 5.31 27.32 20.10
C GLU A 6 4.90 27.10 18.65
N THR A 7 3.75 27.62 18.27
CA THR A 7 3.19 27.49 16.92
C THR A 7 3.04 28.87 16.28
N ASN A 8 2.98 28.93 14.93
CA ASN A 8 2.65 30.16 14.23
C ASN A 8 1.17 30.55 14.43
N GLU A 9 0.84 31.80 14.14
CA GLU A 9 -0.47 32.41 14.37
C GLU A 9 -1.66 31.75 13.65
N PHE A 10 -1.42 30.91 12.64
CA PHE A 10 -2.44 30.22 11.85
C PHE A 10 -2.76 28.81 12.39
N GLN A 11 -2.09 28.40 13.46
CA GLN A 11 -2.28 27.09 14.09
C GLN A 11 -3.05 27.25 15.39
N THR A 12 -3.86 26.25 15.72
CA THR A 12 -4.43 26.13 17.07
C THR A 12 -3.29 26.06 18.09
N PRO A 13 -3.26 26.95 19.12
CA PRO A 13 -2.21 26.94 20.13
C PRO A 13 -2.21 25.63 20.92
N ILE A 14 -1.03 25.03 21.12
CA ILE A 14 -0.87 23.81 21.90
C ILE A 14 -0.82 24.19 23.40
N THR A 15 -1.94 24.11 24.09
CA THR A 15 -2.07 24.40 25.51
C THR A 15 -2.43 23.15 26.30
N ASP A 16 -2.12 23.12 27.60
CA ASP A 16 -2.54 22.01 28.47
C ASP A 16 -4.07 21.86 28.47
N GLU A 17 -4.84 22.95 28.51
CA GLU A 17 -6.30 22.95 28.42
C GLU A 17 -6.82 22.29 27.12
N LEU A 18 -6.16 22.53 25.98
CA LEU A 18 -6.52 21.87 24.72
C LEU A 18 -6.26 20.37 24.81
N LEU A 19 -5.09 19.98 25.31
CA LEU A 19 -4.66 18.60 25.37
C LEU A 19 -5.49 17.75 26.34
N GLU A 20 -5.92 18.33 27.47
CA GLU A 20 -6.78 17.65 28.46
C GLU A 20 -8.14 17.20 27.88
N ARG A 21 -8.58 17.77 26.77
CA ARG A 21 -9.80 17.36 26.04
C ARG A 21 -9.65 16.02 25.32
N TYR A 22 -8.42 15.49 25.22
CA TYR A 22 -8.10 14.28 24.48
C TYR A 22 -7.56 13.17 25.40
N PRO A 23 -7.84 11.88 25.10
CA PRO A 23 -7.24 10.76 25.82
C PRO A 23 -5.71 10.82 25.81
N LYS A 24 -5.06 10.31 26.86
CA LYS A 24 -3.58 10.30 26.97
C LYS A 24 -2.89 9.68 25.73
N GLU A 25 -3.42 8.56 25.25
CA GLU A 25 -2.90 7.89 24.02
C GLU A 25 -2.91 8.84 22.80
N VAL A 26 -3.96 9.63 22.64
CA VAL A 26 -4.04 10.63 21.57
C VAL A 26 -3.01 11.73 21.75
N GLN A 27 -2.81 12.20 23.01
CA GLN A 27 -1.78 13.20 23.30
C GLN A 27 -0.37 12.69 23.01
N GLU A 28 -0.05 11.45 23.40
CA GLU A 28 1.25 10.81 23.15
C GLU A 28 1.49 10.64 21.66
N GLN A 29 0.52 10.14 20.91
CA GLN A 29 0.61 10.03 19.45
C GLN A 29 0.76 11.39 18.78
N PHE A 30 0.03 12.42 19.24
CA PHE A 30 0.16 13.78 18.72
C PHE A 30 1.59 14.29 18.84
N PHE A 31 2.18 14.19 20.03
CA PHE A 31 3.57 14.60 20.25
C PHE A 31 4.56 13.76 19.45
N ASP A 32 4.28 12.49 19.25
CA ASP A 32 5.12 11.63 18.40
C ASP A 32 5.16 12.11 16.94
N TYR A 33 4.02 12.47 16.33
CA TYR A 33 4.02 13.06 14.98
C TYR A 33 4.68 14.42 14.93
N VAL A 34 4.32 15.31 15.82
CA VAL A 34 4.82 16.70 15.84
C VAL A 34 6.33 16.76 16.09
N ASN A 35 6.88 15.83 16.87
CA ASN A 35 8.31 15.77 17.15
C ASN A 35 9.14 14.99 16.11
N ASN A 36 8.55 14.01 15.44
CA ASN A 36 9.30 13.07 14.63
C ASN A 36 9.07 13.19 13.12
N VAL A 37 8.04 13.96 12.67
CA VAL A 37 7.80 14.26 11.26
C VAL A 37 8.25 15.68 10.96
N GLU A 38 9.36 15.83 10.27
CA GLU A 38 10.00 17.13 10.05
C GLU A 38 9.12 18.10 9.24
N PHE A 39 8.35 17.60 8.26
CA PHE A 39 7.45 18.45 7.48
C PHE A 39 6.34 19.07 8.35
N ILE A 40 5.77 18.28 9.27
CA ILE A 40 4.76 18.77 10.22
C ILE A 40 5.36 19.86 11.12
N LYS A 41 6.58 19.66 11.65
CA LYS A 41 7.29 20.70 12.44
C LYS A 41 7.43 22.00 11.68
N ARG A 42 7.82 21.94 10.40
CA ARG A 42 8.00 23.13 9.55
C ARG A 42 6.69 23.87 9.32
N LEU A 43 5.60 23.14 9.09
CA LEU A 43 4.28 23.73 8.88
C LEU A 43 3.76 24.49 10.12
N ILE A 44 3.99 23.95 11.32
CA ILE A 44 3.51 24.58 12.57
C ILE A 44 4.47 25.61 13.14
N SER A 45 5.71 25.66 12.67
CA SER A 45 6.78 26.50 13.22
C SER A 45 6.42 27.98 13.29
N PRO A 46 6.72 28.68 14.42
CA PRO A 46 6.58 30.13 14.51
C PRO A 46 7.56 30.88 13.58
N LYS A 47 8.61 30.20 13.08
CA LYS A 47 9.59 30.75 12.15
C LYS A 47 9.18 30.61 10.68
N ARG A 48 7.97 30.12 10.40
CA ARG A 48 7.47 29.98 9.03
C ARG A 48 7.38 31.37 8.36
N LYS A 49 8.01 31.50 7.20
CA LYS A 49 8.13 32.78 6.49
C LYS A 49 6.84 33.16 5.77
N ARG A 50 6.72 34.43 5.42
CA ARG A 50 5.70 34.98 4.50
C ARG A 50 6.32 35.19 3.12
N ALA A 51 5.49 35.34 2.08
CA ALA A 51 5.98 35.57 0.69
C ALA A 51 6.99 36.69 0.57
N LYS A 52 6.77 37.84 1.25
CA LYS A 52 7.68 38.99 1.25
C LYS A 52 9.09 38.68 1.76
N ASP A 53 9.24 37.67 2.63
CA ASP A 53 10.50 37.28 3.29
C ASP A 53 11.20 36.11 2.55
N MET A 54 10.59 35.64 1.45
CA MET A 54 11.17 34.55 0.64
C MET A 54 12.22 35.13 -0.35
N PRO A 55 13.27 34.33 -0.68
CA PRO A 55 14.19 34.70 -1.76
C PRO A 55 13.44 34.75 -3.09
N LYS A 56 13.89 35.65 -3.97
CA LYS A 56 13.30 35.89 -5.29
C LYS A 56 14.27 35.55 -6.39
N ASP A 57 13.73 35.12 -7.52
CA ASP A 57 14.50 34.95 -8.76
C ASP A 57 14.74 36.31 -9.49
N ALA A 58 15.38 36.24 -10.66
CA ALA A 58 15.69 37.42 -11.48
C ALA A 58 14.45 38.18 -11.98
N ASP A 59 13.31 37.47 -12.09
CA ASP A 59 12.03 38.02 -12.54
C ASP A 59 11.19 38.57 -11.37
N GLY A 60 11.72 38.51 -10.14
CA GLY A 60 11.04 38.99 -8.94
C GLY A 60 10.00 38.01 -8.37
N LYS A 61 9.93 36.77 -8.86
CA LYS A 61 9.11 35.72 -8.31
C LYS A 61 9.77 35.08 -7.10
N ILE A 62 9.00 34.73 -6.08
CA ILE A 62 9.55 34.01 -4.96
C ILE A 62 10.02 32.61 -5.40
N ILE A 63 11.12 32.15 -4.83
CA ILE A 63 11.61 30.79 -4.99
C ILE A 63 10.83 29.92 -4.03
N VAL A 64 9.90 29.14 -4.55
CA VAL A 64 9.03 28.27 -3.74
C VAL A 64 9.79 27.05 -3.26
N ASP A 65 9.95 26.94 -1.94
CA ASP A 65 10.52 25.77 -1.30
C ASP A 65 9.40 24.80 -0.87
N LEU A 66 9.30 23.69 -1.57
CA LEU A 66 8.28 22.67 -1.34
C LEU A 66 8.36 22.00 0.04
N LEU A 67 9.55 22.01 0.64
CA LEU A 67 9.81 21.40 1.95
C LEU A 67 9.83 22.42 3.10
N ASN A 68 9.89 23.73 2.80
CA ASN A 68 9.70 24.83 3.75
C ASN A 68 8.66 25.82 3.20
N PRO A 69 7.40 25.41 3.08
CA PRO A 69 6.38 26.23 2.48
C PRO A 69 6.16 27.49 3.32
N HIS A 70 6.09 28.64 2.65
CA HIS A 70 5.74 29.90 3.29
C HIS A 70 4.24 29.98 3.56
N ILE A 71 3.82 30.95 4.35
CA ILE A 71 2.41 31.21 4.66
C ILE A 71 1.74 31.89 3.48
N LEU A 72 0.64 31.33 3.00
CA LEU A 72 -0.15 31.89 1.92
C LEU A 72 -1.03 33.06 2.43
N GLU A 73 -0.98 34.18 1.74
CA GLU A 73 -1.75 35.39 2.06
C GLU A 73 -2.41 35.92 0.81
N ASP A 74 -3.58 36.56 0.95
CA ASP A 74 -4.31 37.25 -0.14
C ASP A 74 -4.41 36.40 -1.44
N MET A 75 -4.78 35.11 -1.28
CA MET A 75 -4.86 34.17 -2.42
C MET A 75 -6.04 34.45 -3.35
N ASP A 76 -7.00 35.23 -2.92
CA ASP A 76 -8.12 35.69 -3.77
C ASP A 76 -7.66 36.63 -4.88
N TYR A 77 -6.46 37.29 -4.74
CA TYR A 77 -5.81 38.04 -5.83
C TYR A 77 -5.67 37.18 -7.11
N PHE A 78 -5.33 35.92 -6.98
CA PHE A 78 -5.16 34.99 -8.10
C PHE A 78 -6.46 34.41 -8.63
N ARG A 79 -7.60 34.73 -8.00
CA ARG A 79 -8.94 34.19 -8.32
C ARG A 79 -9.89 35.27 -8.83
N GLU A 80 -9.37 36.41 -9.26
CA GLU A 80 -10.15 37.57 -9.72
C GLU A 80 -11.25 37.18 -10.71
N THR A 81 -10.91 36.40 -11.74
CA THR A 81 -11.83 35.94 -12.78
C THR A 81 -12.90 34.99 -12.22
N ALA A 82 -12.54 34.07 -11.33
CA ALA A 82 -13.47 33.17 -10.67
C ALA A 82 -14.45 33.90 -9.73
N LEU A 83 -13.94 34.89 -8.99
CA LEU A 83 -14.75 35.72 -8.10
C LEU A 83 -15.71 36.60 -8.87
N HIS A 84 -15.26 37.20 -10.01
CA HIS A 84 -16.14 37.94 -10.90
C HIS A 84 -17.27 37.04 -11.44
N LYS A 85 -16.92 35.82 -11.90
CA LYS A 85 -17.93 34.85 -12.34
C LYS A 85 -18.92 34.47 -11.23
N LYS A 86 -18.43 34.25 -9.99
CA LYS A 86 -19.29 33.94 -8.84
C LYS A 86 -20.31 35.04 -8.58
N LYS A 87 -19.92 36.30 -8.81
CA LYS A 87 -20.77 37.49 -8.60
C LYS A 87 -21.75 37.75 -9.76
N THR A 88 -21.30 37.57 -11.01
CA THR A 88 -22.00 38.03 -12.21
C THR A 88 -22.51 36.90 -13.11
N GLY A 89 -22.06 35.66 -12.91
CA GLY A 89 -22.31 34.54 -13.82
C GLY A 89 -21.41 34.52 -15.06
N LYS A 90 -20.52 35.52 -15.23
CA LYS A 90 -19.64 35.67 -16.40
C LYS A 90 -18.20 35.88 -15.95
N TYR A 91 -17.25 35.49 -16.79
CA TYR A 91 -15.83 35.70 -16.50
C TYR A 91 -15.39 37.16 -16.70
N THR A 92 -16.11 37.94 -17.52
CA THR A 92 -15.87 39.35 -17.79
C THR A 92 -17.15 40.06 -18.26
N ASP A 93 -17.25 41.36 -18.02
CA ASP A 93 -18.33 42.19 -18.53
C ASP A 93 -18.09 42.69 -19.96
N LEU A 94 -16.87 42.47 -20.50
CA LEU A 94 -16.53 42.81 -21.86
C LEU A 94 -17.34 42.00 -22.87
N ARG A 95 -17.87 42.66 -23.87
CA ARG A 95 -18.64 41.99 -24.93
C ARG A 95 -17.70 41.20 -25.84
N PRO A 96 -17.99 39.94 -26.14
CA PRO A 96 -17.22 39.14 -27.09
C PRO A 96 -17.13 39.86 -28.44
N ASN A 97 -15.88 40.02 -28.91
CA ASN A 97 -15.59 40.70 -30.17
C ASN A 97 -14.33 40.08 -30.79
N GLY A 98 -14.46 39.59 -32.02
CA GLY A 98 -13.36 38.94 -32.75
C GLY A 98 -12.28 39.87 -33.29
N ASN A 99 -12.44 41.20 -33.17
CA ASN A 99 -11.38 42.14 -33.57
C ASN A 99 -10.16 41.96 -32.65
N PRO A 100 -8.97 41.68 -33.21
CA PRO A 100 -7.74 41.47 -32.43
C PRO A 100 -7.37 42.61 -31.49
N ASN A 101 -7.78 43.85 -31.81
CA ASN A 101 -7.51 45.06 -31.03
C ASN A 101 -8.60 45.38 -30.00
N SER A 102 -9.69 44.64 -29.95
CA SER A 102 -10.77 44.85 -28.97
C SER A 102 -10.28 44.56 -27.55
N ASP A 103 -10.89 45.22 -26.56
CA ASP A 103 -10.56 45.02 -25.16
C ASP A 103 -10.88 43.58 -24.72
N TYR A 104 -11.92 42.99 -25.32
CA TYR A 104 -12.22 41.59 -25.10
C TYR A 104 -11.06 40.66 -25.56
N MET A 105 -10.49 40.87 -26.77
CA MET A 105 -9.39 40.06 -27.28
C MET A 105 -8.08 40.32 -26.52
N LYS A 106 -7.86 41.55 -26.02
CA LYS A 106 -6.72 41.86 -25.15
C LYS A 106 -6.85 41.11 -23.81
N TRP A 107 -8.04 41.16 -23.22
CA TRP A 107 -8.35 40.41 -22.00
C TRP A 107 -8.17 38.88 -22.20
N LEU A 108 -8.74 38.34 -23.28
CA LEU A 108 -8.63 36.92 -23.58
C LEU A 108 -7.18 36.44 -23.76
N ARG A 109 -6.36 37.22 -24.45
CA ARG A 109 -4.91 36.95 -24.60
C ARG A 109 -4.21 36.95 -23.26
N ARG A 110 -4.47 37.95 -22.40
CA ARG A 110 -3.92 37.98 -21.05
C ARG A 110 -4.30 36.75 -20.22
N GLU A 111 -5.55 36.34 -20.26
CA GLU A 111 -6.00 35.14 -19.55
C GLU A 111 -5.35 33.86 -20.09
N THR A 112 -5.20 33.76 -21.41
CA THR A 112 -4.49 32.65 -22.05
C THR A 112 -3.01 32.61 -21.61
N GLN A 113 -2.31 33.77 -21.59
CA GLN A 113 -0.94 33.84 -21.10
C GLN A 113 -0.82 33.45 -19.62
N ARG A 114 -1.76 33.88 -18.79
CA ARG A 114 -1.81 33.43 -17.38
C ARG A 114 -2.00 31.91 -17.24
N CYS A 115 -2.78 31.30 -18.13
CA CYS A 115 -2.92 29.84 -18.17
C CYS A 115 -1.63 29.14 -18.61
N TRP A 116 -0.77 29.78 -19.42
CA TRP A 116 0.51 29.20 -19.83
C TRP A 116 1.62 29.43 -18.79
N TYR A 117 1.79 30.65 -18.33
CA TYR A 117 2.96 31.10 -17.57
C TYR A 117 2.69 31.37 -16.09
N GLY A 118 1.43 31.30 -15.68
CA GLY A 118 1.03 31.65 -14.33
C GLY A 118 0.82 33.15 -14.12
N MET A 119 0.63 33.51 -12.87
CA MET A 119 0.38 34.89 -12.45
C MET A 119 1.25 35.24 -11.25
N VAL A 120 1.88 36.41 -11.29
CA VAL A 120 2.72 36.96 -10.22
C VAL A 120 1.97 38.10 -9.54
N ARG A 121 2.06 38.19 -8.22
CA ARG A 121 1.64 39.35 -7.43
C ARG A 121 2.81 40.30 -7.24
N PRO A 122 2.78 41.52 -7.82
CA PRO A 122 3.94 42.42 -7.80
C PRO A 122 4.33 42.93 -6.42
N SER A 123 3.39 42.96 -5.46
CA SER A 123 3.63 43.54 -4.12
C SER A 123 4.66 42.76 -3.31
N ASP A 124 4.70 41.43 -3.46
CA ASP A 124 5.55 40.54 -2.66
C ASP A 124 6.27 39.43 -3.48
N GLY A 125 5.94 39.31 -4.75
CA GLY A 125 6.50 38.30 -5.64
C GLY A 125 5.86 36.93 -5.52
N GLU A 126 4.77 36.79 -4.76
CA GLU A 126 3.97 35.57 -4.73
C GLU A 126 3.46 35.20 -6.13
N TRP A 127 3.47 33.94 -6.47
CA TRP A 127 3.03 33.53 -7.79
C TRP A 127 2.41 32.14 -7.79
N ILE A 128 1.58 31.91 -8.78
CA ILE A 128 0.99 30.59 -9.04
C ILE A 128 1.31 30.13 -10.46
N THR A 129 1.46 28.83 -10.64
CA THR A 129 1.74 28.23 -11.95
C THR A 129 0.55 28.38 -12.91
N GLY A 130 0.77 28.22 -14.21
CA GLY A 130 -0.31 28.27 -15.20
C GLY A 130 -1.36 27.18 -15.00
N ASP A 131 -0.94 25.98 -14.61
CA ASP A 131 -1.86 24.87 -14.26
C ASP A 131 -2.74 25.24 -13.06
N MET A 132 -2.17 25.85 -12.03
CA MET A 132 -2.91 26.33 -10.86
C MET A 132 -3.83 27.50 -11.21
N TYR A 133 -3.37 28.45 -12.04
CA TYR A 133 -4.20 29.57 -12.48
C TYR A 133 -5.47 29.09 -13.19
N PHE A 134 -5.31 28.14 -14.13
CA PHE A 134 -6.45 27.52 -14.82
C PHE A 134 -7.36 26.77 -13.84
N TYR A 135 -6.77 26.01 -12.91
CA TYR A 135 -7.52 25.28 -11.88
C TYR A 135 -8.40 26.21 -11.04
N LEU A 136 -7.83 27.31 -10.54
CA LEU A 136 -8.54 28.24 -9.66
C LEU A 136 -9.64 29.04 -10.35
N ASN A 137 -9.47 29.37 -11.63
CA ASN A 137 -10.38 30.28 -12.33
C ASN A 137 -11.36 29.57 -13.28
N TYR A 138 -10.97 28.44 -13.88
CA TYR A 138 -11.71 27.84 -15.00
C TYR A 138 -12.17 26.41 -14.74
N MET A 139 -11.71 25.76 -13.65
CA MET A 139 -12.18 24.43 -13.32
C MET A 139 -13.47 24.46 -12.49
N PRO A 140 -14.62 23.96 -12.99
CA PRO A 140 -15.82 23.82 -12.18
C PRO A 140 -15.66 22.69 -11.18
N ILE A 141 -16.04 22.94 -9.93
CA ILE A 141 -16.14 21.92 -8.88
C ILE A 141 -17.50 21.97 -8.24
N GLU A 142 -17.94 20.83 -7.71
CA GLU A 142 -19.11 20.77 -6.86
C GLU A 142 -18.70 20.92 -5.39
N LEU A 143 -19.20 21.95 -4.76
CA LEU A 143 -19.04 22.20 -3.32
C LEU A 143 -20.30 21.81 -2.58
N THR A 144 -20.10 21.35 -1.35
CA THR A 144 -21.18 21.06 -0.40
C THR A 144 -21.31 22.24 0.55
N GLU A 145 -22.36 23.03 0.42
CA GLU A 145 -22.64 24.17 1.30
C GLU A 145 -23.73 23.80 2.31
N LYS A 146 -23.54 24.18 3.59
CA LYS A 146 -24.59 24.07 4.61
C LYS A 146 -25.68 25.09 4.32
N ILE A 147 -26.93 24.65 4.38
CA ILE A 147 -28.07 25.55 4.31
C ILE A 147 -28.17 26.28 5.66
N GLU A 148 -28.16 27.62 5.61
CA GLU A 148 -28.22 28.46 6.79
C GLU A 148 -29.50 28.15 7.60
N GLY A 149 -29.38 27.95 8.90
CA GLY A 149 -30.47 27.59 9.80
C GLY A 149 -30.81 26.09 9.87
N GLN A 150 -30.18 25.21 9.09
CA GLN A 150 -30.47 23.78 9.11
C GLN A 150 -29.22 22.96 9.52
N LYS A 151 -29.36 22.14 10.60
CA LYS A 151 -28.22 21.33 11.13
C LYS A 151 -27.72 20.23 10.19
N LYS A 152 -28.52 19.74 9.24
CA LYS A 152 -28.21 18.58 8.39
C LYS A 152 -28.45 18.77 6.88
N ALA A 153 -29.03 19.87 6.45
CA ALA A 153 -29.27 20.10 5.03
C ALA A 153 -28.01 20.61 4.33
N VAL A 154 -27.75 20.09 3.14
CA VAL A 154 -26.56 20.39 2.36
C VAL A 154 -26.94 20.57 0.91
N ASN A 155 -26.60 21.72 0.35
CA ASN A 155 -26.70 21.96 -1.08
C ASN A 155 -25.40 21.62 -1.79
N ARG A 156 -25.49 21.03 -2.99
CA ARG A 156 -24.38 20.96 -3.93
C ARG A 156 -24.43 22.17 -4.85
N VAL A 157 -23.37 22.94 -4.82
CA VAL A 157 -23.25 24.18 -5.62
C VAL A 157 -22.05 24.06 -6.54
N THR A 158 -22.24 24.35 -7.82
CA THR A 158 -21.14 24.46 -8.76
C THR A 158 -20.37 25.76 -8.49
N SER A 159 -19.08 25.64 -8.22
CA SER A 159 -18.19 26.75 -7.89
C SER A 159 -16.82 26.53 -8.53
N THR A 160 -15.85 27.40 -8.20
CA THR A 160 -14.43 27.22 -8.53
C THR A 160 -13.63 26.81 -7.29
N PRO A 161 -12.49 26.14 -7.46
CA PRO A 161 -11.65 25.74 -6.34
C PRO A 161 -11.17 26.92 -5.50
N LYS A 162 -10.89 26.66 -4.22
CA LYS A 162 -10.13 27.57 -3.37
C LYS A 162 -8.64 27.37 -3.55
N ALA A 163 -7.86 28.39 -3.27
CA ALA A 163 -6.40 28.31 -3.26
C ALA A 163 -5.93 27.60 -1.97
N TRP A 164 -5.96 26.30 -1.96
CA TRP A 164 -5.51 25.49 -0.82
C TRP A 164 -4.00 25.29 -0.83
N GLU A 165 -3.41 25.29 0.34
CA GLU A 165 -1.97 25.11 0.54
C GLU A 165 -1.42 23.82 -0.10
N GLY A 166 -2.11 22.69 0.09
CA GLY A 166 -1.69 21.42 -0.53
C GLY A 166 -1.80 21.44 -2.05
N ALA A 167 -2.82 22.10 -2.62
CA ALA A 167 -2.94 22.29 -4.07
C ALA A 167 -1.85 23.22 -4.60
N TYR A 168 -1.54 24.31 -3.88
CA TYR A 168 -0.44 25.20 -4.20
C TYR A 168 0.89 24.44 -4.31
N LEU A 169 1.23 23.66 -3.29
CA LEU A 169 2.46 22.87 -3.27
C LEU A 169 2.48 21.81 -4.37
N TRP A 170 1.34 21.17 -4.64
CA TRP A 170 1.23 20.17 -5.70
C TRP A 170 1.50 20.74 -7.09
N PHE A 171 0.85 21.84 -7.45
CA PHE A 171 1.07 22.47 -8.76
C PHE A 171 2.49 23.02 -8.91
N HIS A 172 3.10 23.52 -7.83
CA HIS A 172 4.51 23.92 -7.84
C HIS A 172 5.44 22.70 -7.97
N TYR A 173 5.12 21.56 -7.35
CA TYR A 173 5.91 20.35 -7.52
C TYR A 173 5.88 19.85 -8.97
N VAL A 174 4.71 19.78 -9.60
CA VAL A 174 4.58 19.44 -11.03
C VAL A 174 5.37 20.39 -11.92
N HIS A 175 5.30 21.70 -11.64
CA HIS A 175 6.02 22.73 -12.37
C HIS A 175 7.53 22.59 -12.19
N GLN A 176 8.02 22.45 -10.97
CA GLN A 176 9.45 22.30 -10.69
C GLN A 176 10.01 20.99 -11.26
N ALA A 177 9.25 19.92 -11.25
CA ALA A 177 9.66 18.68 -11.91
C ALA A 177 9.91 18.90 -13.41
N ARG A 178 9.05 19.65 -14.08
CA ARG A 178 9.16 19.90 -15.52
C ARG A 178 10.25 20.93 -15.88
N TYR A 179 10.31 22.03 -15.16
CA TYR A 179 11.12 23.21 -15.53
C TYR A 179 12.36 23.43 -14.66
N GLY A 180 12.52 22.63 -13.63
CA GLY A 180 13.58 22.78 -12.63
C GLY A 180 13.12 23.50 -11.36
N GLY A 181 13.77 23.18 -10.24
CA GLY A 181 13.50 23.76 -8.94
C GLY A 181 14.63 23.52 -7.94
N LEU A 182 14.42 23.85 -6.67
CA LEU A 182 15.46 23.83 -5.63
C LEU A 182 16.17 22.48 -5.45
N TYR A 183 15.48 21.37 -5.73
CA TYR A 183 15.99 20.03 -5.50
C TYR A 183 16.53 19.35 -6.77
N ASP A 184 16.27 19.93 -7.94
CA ASP A 184 16.81 19.53 -9.24
C ASP A 184 16.61 20.71 -10.22
N TRP A 185 17.69 21.40 -10.58
CA TRP A 185 17.65 22.58 -11.43
C TRP A 185 17.50 22.27 -12.92
N ASP A 186 17.84 21.05 -13.33
CA ASP A 186 17.85 20.68 -14.74
C ASP A 186 16.44 20.52 -15.31
N GLY A 187 15.45 20.18 -14.48
CA GLY A 187 14.08 19.92 -14.92
C GLY A 187 13.95 18.64 -15.78
N GLY A 188 12.93 18.61 -16.64
CA GLY A 188 12.64 17.46 -17.49
C GLY A 188 12.28 16.18 -16.73
N LYS A 189 11.83 16.32 -15.49
CA LYS A 189 11.42 15.23 -14.59
C LYS A 189 9.93 15.01 -14.60
N ASP A 190 9.56 13.82 -14.23
CA ASP A 190 8.18 13.39 -14.01
C ASP A 190 7.76 13.66 -12.55
N ALA A 191 6.45 13.60 -12.28
CA ALA A 191 5.90 13.91 -10.97
C ALA A 191 5.03 12.76 -10.44
N ILE A 192 5.19 12.39 -9.17
CA ILE A 192 4.27 11.46 -8.48
C ILE A 192 3.77 12.11 -7.20
N GLN A 193 2.45 12.00 -6.97
CA GLN A 193 1.79 12.39 -5.74
C GLN A 193 1.17 11.19 -5.05
N ILE A 194 1.53 10.97 -3.81
CA ILE A 194 0.75 10.15 -2.88
C ILE A 194 -0.09 11.08 -2.02
N ALA A 195 -1.40 10.92 -2.03
CA ALA A 195 -2.29 11.87 -1.40
C ALA A 195 -3.41 11.21 -0.60
N THR A 196 -3.82 11.89 0.47
CA THR A 196 -5.01 11.55 1.25
C THR A 196 -6.29 11.54 0.40
N ARG A 197 -7.33 10.86 0.87
CA ARG A 197 -8.68 11.04 0.33
C ARG A 197 -9.16 12.48 0.54
N GLY A 198 -9.84 13.02 -0.49
CA GLY A 198 -10.37 14.39 -0.44
C GLY A 198 -9.36 15.49 -0.85
N ALA A 199 -8.18 15.13 -1.33
CA ALA A 199 -7.16 16.07 -1.85
C ALA A 199 -7.49 16.65 -3.24
N SER A 200 -8.72 16.54 -3.71
CA SER A 200 -9.18 17.03 -5.03
C SER A 200 -8.37 16.52 -6.24
N LYS A 201 -7.77 15.33 -6.14
CA LYS A 201 -6.90 14.72 -7.16
C LYS A 201 -7.52 14.70 -8.56
N SER A 202 -8.72 14.11 -8.70
CA SER A 202 -9.38 13.98 -9.99
C SER A 202 -9.75 15.34 -10.60
N PHE A 203 -10.03 16.36 -9.78
CA PHE A 203 -10.27 17.72 -10.26
C PHE A 203 -8.99 18.39 -10.75
N SER A 204 -7.84 18.17 -10.09
CA SER A 204 -6.56 18.68 -10.59
C SER A 204 -6.14 18.00 -11.89
N CYS A 205 -6.35 16.69 -12.04
CA CYS A 205 -6.15 15.97 -13.31
C CYS A 205 -7.03 16.52 -14.43
N ALA A 206 -8.34 16.63 -14.18
CA ALA A 206 -9.30 17.15 -15.14
C ALA A 206 -8.98 18.60 -15.55
N SER A 207 -8.50 19.41 -14.61
CA SER A 207 -8.06 20.79 -14.87
C SER A 207 -6.84 20.84 -15.80
N MET A 208 -5.82 20.04 -15.53
CA MET A 208 -4.63 19.96 -16.38
C MET A 208 -4.98 19.52 -17.80
N LEU A 209 -5.84 18.49 -17.93
CA LEU A 209 -6.37 18.04 -19.24
C LEU A 209 -7.19 19.14 -19.92
N GLY A 210 -8.03 19.86 -19.18
CA GLY A 210 -8.85 20.96 -19.68
C GLY A 210 -8.01 22.10 -20.21
N LYS A 211 -6.99 22.50 -19.46
CA LYS A 211 -6.02 23.53 -19.90
C LYS A 211 -5.30 23.10 -21.18
N ASP A 212 -4.73 21.92 -21.21
CA ASP A 212 -4.00 21.41 -22.37
C ASP A 212 -4.90 21.30 -23.60
N PHE A 213 -6.15 20.90 -23.43
CA PHE A 213 -7.13 20.79 -24.49
C PHE A 213 -7.56 22.17 -25.05
N ILE A 214 -7.91 23.13 -24.17
CA ILE A 214 -8.52 24.41 -24.56
C ILE A 214 -7.46 25.41 -25.00
N VAL A 215 -6.45 25.66 -24.16
CA VAL A 215 -5.46 26.73 -24.40
C VAL A 215 -4.11 26.21 -24.88
N GLY A 216 -3.87 24.91 -24.77
CA GLY A 216 -2.57 24.34 -25.14
C GLY A 216 -1.47 24.66 -24.13
N GLU A 217 -0.22 24.56 -24.56
CA GLU A 217 0.94 24.62 -23.67
C GLU A 217 1.67 25.96 -23.68
N ASN A 218 1.71 26.65 -24.83
CA ASN A 218 2.39 27.93 -25.03
C ASN A 218 1.90 28.63 -26.29
N GLU A 219 2.57 29.74 -26.65
CA GLU A 219 2.23 30.63 -27.77
C GLU A 219 2.41 29.98 -29.16
N ASN A 220 3.05 28.81 -29.23
CA ASN A 220 3.22 28.15 -30.51
C ASN A 220 1.95 27.39 -30.92
N TYR A 221 1.06 28.12 -31.61
CA TYR A 221 -0.21 27.56 -32.13
C TYR A 221 -0.07 26.37 -33.11
N ASN A 222 1.13 26.15 -33.66
CA ASN A 222 1.41 25.01 -34.51
C ASN A 222 1.75 23.74 -33.70
N LYS A 223 1.99 23.87 -32.39
CA LYS A 223 2.29 22.76 -31.50
C LYS A 223 0.99 22.11 -31.04
N ARG A 224 0.67 20.96 -31.65
CA ARG A 224 -0.44 20.12 -31.20
C ARG A 224 -0.10 19.52 -29.82
N VAL A 225 -1.04 19.63 -28.90
CA VAL A 225 -0.96 19.04 -27.57
C VAL A 225 -1.78 17.74 -27.53
N ASN A 226 -1.14 16.62 -27.27
CA ASN A 226 -1.79 15.35 -26.98
C ASN A 226 -1.62 15.08 -25.48
N ALA A 227 -2.73 14.96 -24.77
CA ALA A 227 -2.74 14.58 -23.36
C ALA A 227 -3.44 13.23 -23.18
N PHE A 228 -2.85 12.37 -22.36
CA PHE A 228 -3.38 11.06 -22.05
C PHE A 228 -3.71 10.97 -20.56
N ILE A 229 -4.80 10.28 -20.26
CA ILE A 229 -5.11 9.85 -18.89
C ILE A 229 -5.31 8.35 -18.87
N LEU A 230 -4.57 7.70 -17.99
CA LEU A 230 -4.58 6.25 -17.83
C LEU A 230 -5.14 5.89 -16.45
N ALA A 231 -5.95 4.83 -16.40
CA ALA A 231 -6.38 4.20 -15.15
C ALA A 231 -6.41 2.69 -15.30
N ALA A 232 -6.38 1.97 -14.21
CA ALA A 232 -6.56 0.53 -14.23
C ALA A 232 -7.91 0.15 -14.82
N GLU A 233 -8.99 0.81 -14.41
CA GLU A 233 -10.38 0.49 -14.78
C GLU A 233 -11.06 1.65 -15.50
N LYS A 234 -11.95 1.32 -16.46
CA LYS A 234 -12.73 2.28 -17.23
C LYS A 234 -13.59 3.17 -16.32
N GLY A 235 -14.18 2.59 -15.27
CA GLY A 235 -15.05 3.31 -14.34
C GLY A 235 -14.38 4.50 -13.66
N THR A 236 -13.10 4.40 -13.31
CA THR A 236 -12.33 5.51 -12.72
C THR A 236 -12.32 6.74 -13.63
N LEU A 237 -12.30 6.56 -14.94
CA LEU A 237 -12.24 7.63 -15.94
C LEU A 237 -13.62 8.12 -16.40
N SER A 238 -14.55 7.21 -16.69
CA SER A 238 -15.77 7.52 -17.45
C SER A 238 -17.10 7.39 -16.69
N ASP A 239 -17.09 6.88 -15.44
CA ASP A 239 -18.32 6.79 -14.64
C ASP A 239 -18.85 8.18 -14.21
N LYS A 240 -20.00 8.21 -13.52
CA LYS A 240 -20.70 9.43 -13.13
C LYS A 240 -19.80 10.49 -12.50
N ASP A 241 -18.85 10.06 -11.66
CA ASP A 241 -17.89 10.94 -10.97
C ASP A 241 -16.47 10.81 -11.55
N GLY A 242 -16.31 10.20 -12.72
CA GLY A 242 -15.05 9.95 -13.39
C GLY A 242 -14.33 11.22 -13.85
N THR A 243 -13.02 11.14 -13.99
CA THR A 243 -12.17 12.30 -14.29
C THR A 243 -12.40 12.87 -15.68
N LEU A 244 -12.72 12.03 -16.67
CA LEU A 244 -13.06 12.51 -18.02
C LEU A 244 -14.41 13.25 -18.08
N LYS A 245 -15.37 12.92 -17.22
CA LYS A 245 -16.61 13.72 -17.11
C LYS A 245 -16.36 15.10 -16.52
N LYS A 246 -15.48 15.18 -15.52
CA LYS A 246 -15.06 16.47 -14.95
C LYS A 246 -14.32 17.32 -15.98
N PHE A 247 -13.46 16.67 -16.78
CA PHE A 247 -12.78 17.32 -17.90
C PHE A 247 -13.79 17.82 -18.96
N GLU A 248 -14.76 17.01 -19.37
CA GLU A 248 -15.78 17.37 -20.35
C GLU A 248 -16.63 18.56 -19.84
N ALA A 249 -17.07 18.51 -18.58
CA ALA A 249 -17.80 19.62 -17.95
C ALA A 249 -16.96 20.91 -17.89
N CYS A 250 -15.67 20.80 -17.65
CA CYS A 250 -14.74 21.94 -17.70
C CYS A 250 -14.64 22.51 -19.12
N ALA A 251 -14.47 21.65 -20.13
CA ALA A 251 -14.35 22.05 -21.51
C ALA A 251 -15.64 22.70 -22.05
N ASP A 252 -16.82 22.16 -21.68
CA ASP A 252 -18.14 22.67 -22.09
C ASP A 252 -18.43 24.05 -21.48
N LEU A 253 -18.20 24.19 -20.17
CA LEU A 253 -18.43 25.45 -19.47
C LEU A 253 -17.54 26.58 -20.04
N ASN A 254 -16.28 26.29 -20.32
CA ASN A 254 -15.35 27.29 -20.83
C ASN A 254 -15.61 27.61 -22.31
N ALA A 255 -16.08 26.65 -23.09
CA ALA A 255 -16.55 26.89 -24.45
C ALA A 255 -17.75 27.85 -24.48
N GLU A 256 -18.68 27.68 -23.54
CA GLU A 256 -19.87 28.53 -23.42
C GLU A 256 -19.51 29.95 -22.94
N LEU A 257 -18.74 30.06 -21.84
CA LEU A 257 -18.53 31.34 -21.15
C LEU A 257 -17.37 32.18 -21.70
N MET A 258 -16.31 31.54 -22.21
CA MET A 258 -15.09 32.22 -22.68
C MET A 258 -15.07 32.43 -24.18
N GLN A 259 -15.90 31.71 -24.92
CA GLN A 259 -15.81 31.62 -26.37
C GLN A 259 -14.37 31.30 -26.86
N TRP A 260 -13.61 30.60 -26.04
CA TRP A 260 -12.38 29.94 -26.50
C TRP A 260 -12.70 29.01 -27.66
N PRO A 261 -11.73 28.61 -28.50
CA PRO A 261 -12.00 27.70 -29.59
C PRO A 261 -12.76 26.46 -29.08
N ALA A 262 -14.06 26.41 -29.40
CA ALA A 262 -14.97 25.41 -28.87
C ALA A 262 -15.27 24.32 -29.89
N ARG A 263 -14.85 24.51 -31.16
CA ARG A 263 -15.13 23.53 -32.23
C ARG A 263 -14.37 22.24 -31.98
N ARG A 264 -15.11 21.16 -31.92
CA ARG A 264 -14.57 19.80 -31.74
C ARG A 264 -14.75 19.00 -33.01
N LEU A 265 -13.67 18.42 -33.49
CA LEU A 265 -13.71 17.42 -34.56
C LEU A 265 -14.30 16.11 -34.06
N TYR A 266 -14.00 15.79 -32.81
CA TYR A 266 -14.46 14.60 -32.16
C TYR A 266 -14.67 14.81 -30.65
N SER A 267 -15.73 14.20 -30.10
CA SER A 267 -16.01 14.20 -28.68
C SER A 267 -16.81 12.93 -28.35
N SER A 268 -16.23 12.04 -27.56
CA SER A 268 -16.89 10.79 -27.16
C SER A 268 -16.38 10.30 -25.81
N LEU A 269 -17.24 10.32 -24.82
CA LEU A 269 -16.96 9.76 -23.49
C LEU A 269 -16.82 8.23 -23.55
N ASP A 270 -17.62 7.55 -24.37
CA ASP A 270 -17.56 6.10 -24.51
C ASP A 270 -16.23 5.62 -25.09
N LYS A 271 -15.74 6.31 -26.11
CA LYS A 271 -14.43 6.06 -26.71
C LYS A 271 -13.30 6.79 -25.98
N MET A 272 -13.63 7.55 -24.94
CA MET A 272 -12.69 8.36 -24.13
C MET A 272 -11.73 9.19 -25.00
N THR A 273 -12.27 9.87 -26.03
CA THR A 273 -11.45 10.61 -27.01
C THR A 273 -12.10 11.95 -27.35
N TRP A 274 -11.30 13.01 -27.31
CA TRP A 274 -11.67 14.37 -27.71
C TRP A 274 -10.57 14.96 -28.60
N GLU A 275 -10.97 15.66 -29.67
CA GLU A 275 -10.06 16.38 -30.56
C GLU A 275 -10.65 17.77 -30.88
N MET A 276 -9.89 18.83 -30.67
CA MET A 276 -10.23 20.20 -31.05
C MET A 276 -10.06 20.41 -32.54
N GLY A 277 -10.84 21.34 -33.11
CA GLY A 277 -10.69 21.77 -34.49
C GLY A 277 -12.00 21.72 -35.27
N TYR A 278 -11.89 21.85 -36.60
CA TYR A 278 -13.00 21.83 -37.53
C TYR A 278 -12.56 21.27 -38.89
N LEU A 279 -13.50 20.79 -39.66
CA LEU A 279 -13.29 20.49 -41.06
C LEU A 279 -13.48 21.79 -41.88
N ASP A 280 -12.48 22.12 -42.66
CA ASP A 280 -12.57 23.22 -43.59
C ASP A 280 -13.55 22.85 -44.71
N ALA A 281 -14.52 23.74 -44.94
CA ALA A 281 -15.62 23.47 -45.89
C ALA A 281 -15.17 23.37 -47.36
N GLU A 282 -14.09 24.05 -47.70
CA GLU A 282 -13.59 24.09 -49.08
C GLU A 282 -12.61 22.94 -49.39
N THR A 283 -11.74 22.65 -48.43
CA THR A 283 -10.64 21.69 -48.65
C THR A 283 -10.90 20.32 -48.03
N GLY A 284 -11.87 20.18 -47.13
CA GLY A 284 -12.11 18.97 -46.36
C GLY A 284 -11.03 18.63 -45.34
N LEU A 285 -10.02 19.50 -45.19
CA LEU A 285 -8.90 19.28 -44.31
C LEU A 285 -9.26 19.66 -42.85
N LYS A 286 -8.69 18.90 -41.91
CA LYS A 286 -8.80 19.21 -40.49
C LYS A 286 -7.95 20.43 -40.14
N LYS A 287 -8.59 21.50 -39.63
CA LYS A 287 -7.96 22.75 -39.18
C LYS A 287 -8.20 23.03 -37.70
N GLY A 288 -7.50 24.01 -37.14
CA GLY A 288 -7.52 24.40 -35.74
C GLY A 288 -6.33 23.86 -34.97
N THR A 289 -6.29 23.99 -33.64
CA THR A 289 -5.18 23.59 -32.77
C THR A 289 -4.96 22.07 -32.76
N ARG A 290 -6.04 21.32 -32.94
CA ARG A 290 -6.06 19.86 -32.95
C ARG A 290 -5.54 19.22 -31.67
N ASN A 291 -5.57 19.98 -30.55
CA ASN A 291 -5.28 19.43 -29.22
C ASN A 291 -6.23 18.26 -28.93
N SER A 292 -5.70 17.24 -28.31
CA SER A 292 -6.45 15.99 -28.10
C SER A 292 -6.28 15.48 -26.68
N VAL A 293 -7.34 14.89 -26.14
CA VAL A 293 -7.35 14.15 -24.87
C VAL A 293 -7.78 12.72 -25.13
N PHE A 294 -7.04 11.77 -24.60
CA PHE A 294 -7.30 10.34 -24.72
C PHE A 294 -7.35 9.68 -23.35
N GLY A 295 -8.42 8.96 -23.08
CA GLY A 295 -8.50 8.05 -21.93
C GLY A 295 -8.09 6.63 -22.34
N VAL A 296 -7.29 5.97 -21.51
CA VAL A 296 -6.78 4.63 -21.76
C VAL A 296 -6.93 3.77 -20.51
N THR A 297 -7.43 2.55 -20.67
CA THR A 297 -7.50 1.56 -19.60
C THR A 297 -6.42 0.50 -19.81
N THR A 298 -5.74 0.13 -18.73
CA THR A 298 -4.54 -0.70 -18.78
C THR A 298 -4.70 -2.06 -18.09
N ASN A 299 -5.94 -2.47 -17.74
CA ASN A 299 -6.20 -3.72 -17.01
C ASN A 299 -5.38 -4.92 -17.49
N ASP A 300 -5.34 -5.12 -18.83
CA ASP A 300 -4.72 -6.30 -19.43
C ASP A 300 -3.48 -5.95 -20.28
N ASN A 301 -3.24 -4.67 -20.56
CA ASN A 301 -2.14 -4.24 -21.40
C ASN A 301 -1.61 -2.85 -21.01
N PRO A 302 -0.50 -2.81 -20.26
CA PRO A 302 0.15 -1.55 -19.85
C PRO A 302 0.71 -0.73 -21.01
N GLU A 303 0.85 -1.31 -22.22
CA GLU A 303 1.49 -0.67 -23.38
C GLU A 303 0.53 0.09 -24.29
N LYS A 304 -0.77 0.15 -23.97
CA LYS A 304 -1.79 0.75 -24.87
C LYS A 304 -1.55 2.22 -25.26
N ALA A 305 -0.79 2.98 -24.48
CA ALA A 305 -0.46 4.38 -24.79
C ALA A 305 0.86 4.53 -25.57
N ARG A 306 1.59 3.43 -25.81
CA ARG A 306 2.87 3.43 -26.53
C ARG A 306 2.71 3.89 -27.98
N GLY A 307 3.67 4.69 -28.46
CA GLY A 307 3.78 5.07 -29.87
C GLY A 307 3.18 6.41 -30.24
N SER A 308 2.63 7.17 -29.29
CA SER A 308 2.15 8.54 -29.52
C SER A 308 2.99 9.55 -28.75
N ARG A 309 3.45 10.63 -29.40
CA ARG A 309 4.09 11.74 -28.65
C ARG A 309 3.04 12.46 -27.81
N ALA A 310 3.31 12.56 -26.53
CA ALA A 310 2.44 13.17 -25.53
C ALA A 310 3.10 14.37 -24.86
N ALA A 311 2.36 15.46 -24.70
CA ALA A 311 2.78 16.59 -23.87
C ALA A 311 2.56 16.26 -22.40
N ARG A 312 1.56 15.43 -22.09
CA ARG A 312 1.22 15.00 -20.72
C ARG A 312 0.63 13.60 -20.72
N ILE A 313 1.08 12.78 -19.78
CA ILE A 313 0.49 11.47 -19.47
C ILE A 313 0.16 11.45 -17.98
N ILE A 314 -1.12 11.36 -17.64
CA ILE A 314 -1.58 11.30 -16.26
C ILE A 314 -1.98 9.85 -15.93
N TYR A 315 -1.49 9.32 -14.82
CA TYR A 315 -1.89 8.03 -14.26
C TYR A 315 -2.75 8.30 -13.02
N GLU A 316 -4.03 7.95 -13.09
CA GLU A 316 -4.98 8.17 -12.00
C GLU A 316 -5.17 6.91 -11.18
N GLU A 317 -5.18 7.08 -9.85
CA GLU A 317 -5.26 6.00 -8.86
C GLU A 317 -4.14 4.95 -9.04
N ILE A 318 -2.88 5.42 -9.04
CA ILE A 318 -1.70 4.57 -9.27
C ILE A 318 -1.66 3.33 -8.38
N GLY A 319 -2.20 3.42 -7.14
CA GLY A 319 -2.31 2.29 -6.22
C GLY A 319 -3.22 1.14 -6.69
N LYS A 320 -4.00 1.33 -7.76
CA LYS A 320 -4.86 0.28 -8.36
C LYS A 320 -4.26 -0.41 -9.58
N PHE A 321 -3.15 0.11 -10.12
CA PHE A 321 -2.54 -0.49 -11.30
C PHE A 321 -1.86 -1.82 -10.96
N PRO A 322 -2.18 -2.91 -11.64
CA PRO A 322 -1.53 -4.21 -11.40
C PRO A 322 -0.02 -4.21 -11.70
N LYS A 323 0.41 -3.41 -12.69
CA LYS A 323 1.80 -3.30 -13.16
C LYS A 323 2.18 -1.84 -13.44
N PHE A 324 2.02 -0.96 -12.44
CA PHE A 324 2.24 0.48 -12.61
C PHE A 324 3.66 0.81 -13.10
N GLN A 325 4.69 0.23 -12.48
CA GLN A 325 6.08 0.43 -12.86
C GLN A 325 6.34 0.12 -14.34
N VAL A 326 5.75 -0.99 -14.85
CA VAL A 326 5.87 -1.37 -16.26
C VAL A 326 5.19 -0.34 -17.15
N ALA A 327 3.96 0.08 -16.82
CA ALA A 327 3.25 1.11 -17.59
C ALA A 327 4.02 2.43 -17.62
N TRP A 328 4.62 2.85 -16.52
CA TRP A 328 5.45 4.05 -16.43
C TRP A 328 6.66 3.99 -17.36
N THR A 329 7.46 2.93 -17.27
CA THR A 329 8.67 2.75 -18.07
C THR A 329 8.36 2.58 -19.55
N THR A 330 7.31 1.83 -19.90
CA THR A 330 6.92 1.58 -21.29
C THR A 330 6.45 2.84 -22.01
N ASN A 331 5.82 3.78 -21.29
CA ASN A 331 5.32 5.02 -21.88
C ASN A 331 6.34 6.18 -21.84
N GLU A 332 7.51 5.98 -21.25
CA GLU A 332 8.57 7.00 -21.18
C GLU A 332 8.96 7.55 -22.58
N PRO A 333 9.12 6.71 -23.64
CA PRO A 333 9.46 7.21 -24.99
C PRO A 333 8.38 8.12 -25.60
N SER A 334 7.17 8.15 -25.05
CA SER A 334 6.13 9.07 -25.50
C SER A 334 6.32 10.51 -25.05
N VAL A 335 7.13 10.75 -24.01
CA VAL A 335 7.37 12.08 -23.41
C VAL A 335 8.81 12.56 -23.56
N ARG A 336 9.77 11.67 -23.87
CA ARG A 336 11.19 12.01 -24.03
C ARG A 336 11.93 11.02 -24.92
N GLU A 337 13.07 11.45 -25.49
CA GLU A 337 13.99 10.62 -26.23
C GLU A 337 15.42 11.15 -26.08
N GLY A 338 16.32 10.34 -25.57
CA GLY A 338 17.68 10.75 -25.28
C GLY A 338 17.75 11.90 -24.27
N LYS A 339 18.22 13.06 -24.69
CA LYS A 339 18.27 14.31 -23.87
C LYS A 339 17.08 15.22 -24.11
N GLU A 340 16.25 14.93 -25.11
CA GLU A 340 15.12 15.77 -25.47
C GLU A 340 13.87 15.36 -24.68
N THR A 341 13.29 16.31 -23.97
CA THR A 341 12.04 16.12 -23.22
C THR A 341 10.99 17.11 -23.74
N TRP A 342 9.88 16.60 -24.25
CA TRP A 342 8.76 17.41 -24.75
C TRP A 342 7.48 17.25 -23.94
N GLY A 343 7.41 16.28 -23.03
CA GLY A 343 6.26 16.01 -22.21
C GLY A 343 6.61 15.64 -20.78
N GLN A 344 5.60 15.25 -20.01
CA GLN A 344 5.73 14.88 -18.60
C GLN A 344 4.78 13.75 -18.25
N GLN A 345 5.25 12.77 -17.48
CA GLN A 345 4.40 11.79 -16.82
C GLN A 345 4.03 12.26 -15.42
N ILE A 346 2.77 12.08 -15.02
CA ILE A 346 2.24 12.50 -13.73
C ILE A 346 1.46 11.33 -13.12
N GLY A 347 1.93 10.80 -12.00
CA GLY A 347 1.25 9.76 -11.25
C GLY A 347 0.52 10.34 -10.04
N ILE A 348 -0.76 10.00 -9.87
CA ILE A 348 -1.58 10.49 -8.75
C ILE A 348 -2.37 9.33 -8.16
N GLY A 349 -2.34 9.19 -6.83
CA GLY A 349 -3.13 8.15 -6.19
C GLY A 349 -3.18 8.25 -4.68
N THR A 350 -4.04 7.43 -4.10
CA THR A 350 -3.97 7.03 -2.69
C THR A 350 -3.01 5.85 -2.57
N GLY A 351 -2.38 5.71 -1.42
CA GLY A 351 -1.26 4.78 -1.23
C GLY A 351 -1.58 3.29 -1.25
N GLY A 352 -2.79 2.85 -1.50
CA GLY A 352 -3.02 1.41 -1.55
C GLY A 352 -4.44 0.95 -1.84
N SER A 353 -4.58 -0.01 -2.75
CA SER A 353 -5.74 -0.87 -2.91
C SER A 353 -5.30 -2.32 -3.09
N GLU A 354 -6.20 -3.24 -2.83
CA GLU A 354 -6.00 -4.69 -2.91
C GLU A 354 -5.45 -5.13 -4.28
N GLY A 355 -4.49 -6.08 -4.28
CA GLY A 355 -4.13 -6.88 -5.45
C GLY A 355 -3.15 -6.26 -6.44
N SER A 356 -2.59 -5.09 -6.21
CA SER A 356 -1.59 -4.52 -7.10
C SER A 356 -0.17 -4.99 -6.77
N ASN A 357 0.71 -4.97 -7.76
CA ASN A 357 2.13 -5.22 -7.57
C ASN A 357 2.78 -4.01 -6.85
N PHE A 358 2.38 -3.84 -5.60
CA PHE A 358 2.66 -2.68 -4.75
C PHE A 358 4.17 -2.47 -4.51
N TYR A 359 4.94 -3.54 -4.60
CA TYR A 359 6.40 -3.47 -4.45
C TYR A 359 7.06 -2.57 -5.50
N GLY A 360 6.56 -2.58 -6.75
CA GLY A 360 7.03 -1.69 -7.80
C GLY A 360 6.78 -0.21 -7.49
N ILE A 361 5.62 0.10 -6.89
CA ILE A 361 5.29 1.48 -6.48
C ILE A 361 6.22 1.92 -5.35
N LEU A 362 6.46 1.08 -4.34
CA LEU A 362 7.37 1.38 -3.23
C LEU A 362 8.77 1.76 -3.73
N GLN A 363 9.31 1.01 -4.70
CA GLN A 363 10.60 1.35 -5.30
C GLN A 363 10.60 2.72 -5.96
N MET A 364 9.52 3.08 -6.67
CA MET A 364 9.40 4.41 -7.30
C MET A 364 9.28 5.53 -6.28
N LEU A 365 8.60 5.28 -5.14
CA LEU A 365 8.42 6.28 -4.08
C LEU A 365 9.71 6.58 -3.31
N TYR A 366 10.52 5.57 -3.02
CA TYR A 366 11.75 5.71 -2.23
C TYR A 366 13.05 5.67 -3.06
N ASN A 367 12.94 5.50 -4.38
CA ASN A 367 14.03 5.65 -5.33
C ASN A 367 13.55 6.39 -6.60
N PRO A 368 13.01 7.61 -6.47
CA PRO A 368 12.37 8.32 -7.57
C PRO A 368 13.33 8.64 -8.72
N ARG A 369 14.60 8.92 -8.44
CA ARG A 369 15.60 9.23 -9.50
C ARG A 369 15.78 8.07 -10.48
N GLY A 370 15.67 6.82 -10.03
CA GLY A 370 15.76 5.64 -10.89
C GLY A 370 14.65 5.56 -11.96
N TYR A 371 13.59 6.35 -11.80
CA TYR A 371 12.43 6.41 -12.71
C TYR A 371 12.20 7.80 -13.31
N ASN A 372 13.24 8.64 -13.30
CA ASN A 372 13.21 10.03 -13.75
C ASN A 372 12.13 10.91 -13.05
N ILE A 373 11.79 10.61 -11.82
CA ILE A 373 10.81 11.36 -11.02
C ILE A 373 11.56 12.44 -10.22
N TYR A 374 10.96 13.62 -10.10
CA TYR A 374 11.49 14.72 -9.29
C TYR A 374 11.54 14.31 -7.82
N ALA A 375 12.76 14.12 -7.32
CA ALA A 375 13.05 13.60 -6.00
C ALA A 375 13.12 14.72 -4.96
N LEU A 376 12.47 14.50 -3.83
CA LEU A 376 12.52 15.37 -2.66
C LEU A 376 13.22 14.64 -1.50
N PRO A 377 14.04 15.31 -0.69
CA PRO A 377 14.49 14.78 0.59
C PRO A 377 13.30 14.31 1.44
N ASN A 378 13.38 13.11 2.00
CA ASN A 378 12.29 12.56 2.81
C ASN A 378 12.21 13.23 4.18
N ILE A 379 11.23 14.12 4.34
CA ILE A 379 10.88 14.75 5.62
C ILE A 379 9.43 14.44 6.03
N TYR A 380 8.75 13.57 5.29
CA TYR A 380 7.36 13.20 5.49
C TYR A 380 7.18 11.97 6.39
N ASP A 381 8.23 11.14 6.53
CA ASP A 381 8.21 9.99 7.43
C ASP A 381 8.84 10.30 8.78
N LYS A 382 8.44 9.55 9.81
CA LYS A 382 8.98 9.71 11.17
C LYS A 382 10.49 9.47 11.17
N ASN A 383 11.24 10.36 11.80
CA ASN A 383 12.69 10.29 11.97
C ASN A 383 13.52 10.25 10.66
N ALA A 384 12.90 10.43 9.51
CA ALA A 384 13.62 10.49 8.23
C ALA A 384 14.56 11.70 8.18
N ASN A 385 14.10 12.88 8.65
CA ASN A 385 14.90 14.10 8.78
C ASN A 385 15.71 14.48 7.52
N GLY A 386 15.14 14.25 6.34
CA GLY A 386 15.79 14.46 5.05
C GLY A 386 16.75 13.36 4.60
N LYS A 387 16.86 12.27 5.35
CA LYS A 387 17.61 11.08 4.92
C LYS A 387 16.80 10.27 3.92
N GLY A 388 17.43 9.92 2.79
CA GLY A 388 16.75 9.29 1.67
C GLY A 388 15.93 10.27 0.85
N GLU A 389 15.38 9.78 -0.24
CA GLU A 389 14.57 10.55 -1.19
C GLU A 389 13.17 9.98 -1.30
N THR A 390 12.23 10.82 -1.69
CA THR A 390 10.84 10.43 -1.90
C THR A 390 10.16 11.36 -2.91
N VAL A 391 8.89 11.12 -3.17
CA VAL A 391 8.02 11.93 -4.02
C VAL A 391 7.20 12.92 -3.19
N PHE A 392 6.37 13.73 -3.83
CA PHE A 392 5.48 14.65 -3.14
C PHE A 392 4.38 13.90 -2.38
N PHE A 393 4.27 14.20 -1.10
CA PHE A 393 3.26 13.65 -0.21
C PHE A 393 2.23 14.71 0.22
N PHE A 394 0.97 14.46 -0.12
CA PHE A 394 -0.14 15.27 0.33
C PHE A 394 -0.79 14.62 1.56
N GLY A 395 -0.26 14.92 2.74
CA GLY A 395 -0.73 14.36 4.01
C GLY A 395 -2.14 14.81 4.38
N ALA A 396 -2.81 14.02 5.21
CA ALA A 396 -4.19 14.29 5.65
C ALA A 396 -4.33 15.55 6.53
N TYR A 397 -3.23 16.12 6.98
CA TYR A 397 -3.18 17.39 7.71
C TYR A 397 -3.28 18.63 6.80
N LEU A 398 -3.22 18.45 5.48
CA LEU A 398 -3.42 19.53 4.52
C LEU A 398 -4.87 19.57 4.02
N ASN A 399 -5.44 20.76 3.91
CA ASN A 399 -6.74 21.03 3.26
C ASN A 399 -7.95 20.26 3.84
N ARG A 400 -7.89 19.86 5.09
CA ARG A 400 -9.02 19.18 5.71
C ARG A 400 -10.18 20.14 5.94
N GLY A 401 -11.39 19.75 5.52
CA GLY A 401 -12.60 20.55 5.64
C GLY A 401 -12.84 21.06 7.07
N GLY A 402 -12.95 22.36 7.24
CA GLY A 402 -13.13 23.01 8.53
C GLY A 402 -11.85 23.36 9.30
N PHE A 403 -10.66 22.97 8.78
CA PHE A 403 -9.36 23.17 9.42
C PHE A 403 -8.38 23.96 8.53
N TYR A 404 -8.83 25.00 7.91
CA TYR A 404 -8.02 25.93 7.13
C TYR A 404 -8.64 27.34 7.17
N ASN A 405 -7.81 28.36 7.03
CA ASN A 405 -8.25 29.74 6.98
C ASN A 405 -8.77 30.15 5.57
N GLU A 406 -9.15 31.41 5.40
CA GLU A 406 -9.64 31.97 4.14
C GLU A 406 -8.62 31.89 2.99
N ASN A 407 -7.34 31.97 3.30
CA ASN A 407 -6.22 31.86 2.35
C ASN A 407 -5.82 30.40 2.06
N GLY A 408 -6.51 29.42 2.64
CA GLY A 408 -6.24 28.01 2.43
C GLY A 408 -5.06 27.44 3.22
N VAL A 409 -4.52 28.21 4.18
CA VAL A 409 -3.48 27.72 5.11
C VAL A 409 -4.10 26.74 6.09
N SER A 410 -3.51 25.57 6.20
CA SER A 410 -4.02 24.47 7.03
C SER A 410 -3.71 24.67 8.51
N ASP A 411 -4.70 24.48 9.39
CA ASP A 411 -4.48 24.29 10.83
C ASP A 411 -4.08 22.82 11.06
N VAL A 412 -2.80 22.58 11.03
CA VAL A 412 -2.21 21.23 11.13
C VAL A 412 -2.39 20.64 12.51
N VAL A 413 -2.29 21.46 13.57
CA VAL A 413 -2.46 21.04 14.97
C VAL A 413 -3.85 20.49 15.19
N ALA A 414 -4.89 21.28 14.89
CA ALA A 414 -6.27 20.87 15.09
C ALA A 414 -6.63 19.67 14.18
N THR A 415 -6.09 19.64 12.97
CA THR A 415 -6.31 18.54 12.01
C THR A 415 -5.75 17.20 12.53
N ILE A 416 -4.50 17.19 13.02
CA ILE A 416 -3.87 15.98 13.54
C ILE A 416 -4.63 15.45 14.75
N LEU A 417 -5.01 16.33 15.68
CA LEU A 417 -5.79 15.95 16.86
C LEU A 417 -7.14 15.33 16.48
N ASP A 418 -7.87 15.91 15.48
CA ASP A 418 -9.12 15.34 14.99
C ASP A 418 -8.93 13.96 14.32
N ILE A 419 -7.87 13.79 13.54
CA ILE A 419 -7.54 12.50 12.90
C ILE A 419 -7.21 11.45 13.96
N LEU A 420 -6.37 11.77 14.93
CA LEU A 420 -5.96 10.84 15.98
C LEU A 420 -7.14 10.48 16.90
N MET A 421 -8.00 11.43 17.24
CA MET A 421 -9.22 11.15 18.00
C MET A 421 -10.15 10.20 17.25
N LYS A 422 -10.29 10.37 15.92
CA LYS A 422 -11.05 9.44 15.08
C LYS A 422 -10.42 8.05 15.05
N ARG A 423 -9.10 7.94 14.94
CA ARG A 423 -8.38 6.65 15.02
C ARG A 423 -8.59 5.97 16.36
N TYR A 424 -8.48 6.73 17.46
CA TYR A 424 -8.78 6.27 18.82
C TYR A 424 -10.21 5.72 18.93
N THR A 425 -11.20 6.48 18.47
CA THR A 425 -12.60 6.05 18.48
C THR A 425 -12.82 4.75 17.70
N VAL A 426 -12.18 4.61 16.54
CA VAL A 426 -12.28 3.37 15.72
C VAL A 426 -11.59 2.21 16.42
N LYS A 427 -10.43 2.42 17.02
CA LYS A 427 -9.68 1.39 17.75
C LYS A 427 -10.50 0.73 18.86
N TYR A 428 -11.23 1.53 19.64
CA TYR A 428 -11.96 1.05 20.80
C TYR A 428 -13.43 0.67 20.54
N ASN A 429 -14.04 1.16 19.47
CA ASN A 429 -15.46 0.92 19.17
C ASN A 429 -15.69 0.01 17.96
N SER A 430 -14.64 -0.37 17.22
CA SER A 430 -14.79 -1.27 16.07
C SER A 430 -14.55 -2.71 16.49
N THR A 431 -15.41 -3.61 16.04
CA THR A 431 -15.23 -5.06 16.16
C THR A 431 -14.35 -5.62 15.03
N ASP A 432 -14.07 -4.84 14.00
CA ASP A 432 -13.24 -5.20 12.85
C ASP A 432 -11.83 -4.62 13.01
N PRO A 433 -10.79 -5.46 13.24
CA PRO A 433 -9.41 -5.01 13.39
C PRO A 433 -8.86 -4.30 12.14
N ALA A 434 -9.30 -4.69 10.94
CA ALA A 434 -8.85 -4.10 9.67
C ALA A 434 -9.34 -2.67 9.48
N ARG A 435 -10.41 -2.26 10.19
CA ARG A 435 -11.00 -0.92 10.04
C ARG A 435 -10.06 0.20 10.49
N LEU A 436 -9.26 -0.02 11.53
CA LEU A 436 -8.29 0.99 11.97
C LEU A 436 -7.23 1.22 10.89
N THR A 437 -6.64 0.16 10.36
CA THR A 437 -5.64 0.23 9.30
C THR A 437 -6.20 0.93 8.05
N GLN A 438 -7.45 0.62 7.69
CA GLN A 438 -8.13 1.31 6.59
C GLN A 438 -8.25 2.82 6.85
N VAL A 439 -8.66 3.23 8.06
CA VAL A 439 -8.79 4.66 8.41
C VAL A 439 -7.44 5.36 8.39
N VAL A 440 -6.36 4.70 8.83
CA VAL A 440 -4.99 5.22 8.77
C VAL A 440 -4.55 5.40 7.32
N ALA A 441 -4.70 4.38 6.47
CA ALA A 441 -4.30 4.44 5.06
C ALA A 441 -5.12 5.44 4.22
N GLU A 442 -6.41 5.63 4.54
CA GLU A 442 -7.25 6.64 3.87
C GLU A 442 -6.92 8.08 4.26
N ARG A 443 -6.40 8.29 5.48
CA ARG A 443 -6.04 9.60 6.02
C ARG A 443 -4.66 9.56 6.67
N PRO A 444 -3.62 9.35 5.85
CA PRO A 444 -2.26 9.17 6.33
C PRO A 444 -1.63 10.48 6.78
N LEU A 445 -0.84 10.40 7.84
CA LEU A 445 0.00 11.50 8.35
C LEU A 445 1.46 11.37 7.88
N THR A 446 1.84 10.20 7.34
CA THR A 446 3.16 9.91 6.77
C THR A 446 3.01 9.12 5.46
N ILE A 447 4.06 9.05 4.65
CA ILE A 447 4.06 8.21 3.45
C ILE A 447 3.93 6.74 3.85
N GLN A 448 4.64 6.31 4.89
CA GLN A 448 4.55 4.95 5.40
C GLN A 448 3.10 4.57 5.73
N GLU A 449 2.32 5.45 6.36
CA GLU A 449 0.91 5.20 6.60
C GLU A 449 0.06 5.13 5.33
N ALA A 450 0.37 5.98 4.34
CA ALA A 450 -0.34 5.96 3.06
C ALA A 450 -0.15 4.64 2.31
N ILE A 451 1.04 4.06 2.44
CA ILE A 451 1.43 2.80 1.82
C ILE A 451 1.25 1.59 2.75
N MET A 452 0.88 1.83 4.03
CA MET A 452 0.41 0.74 4.87
C MET A 452 -0.71 0.04 4.12
N ARG A 453 -0.42 -1.17 3.67
CA ARG A 453 -1.48 -2.05 3.16
C ARG A 453 -2.63 -1.97 4.15
N LYS A 454 -3.88 -1.85 3.69
CA LYS A 454 -4.91 -2.63 4.36
C LYS A 454 -4.21 -3.93 4.67
N GLU A 455 -4.04 -4.28 5.95
CA GLU A 455 -3.66 -5.63 6.27
C GLU A 455 -4.73 -6.52 5.67
N SER A 456 -4.62 -6.78 4.37
CA SER A 456 -5.25 -7.91 3.73
C SER A 456 -4.51 -9.17 4.18
N SER A 457 -3.28 -9.04 4.66
CA SER A 457 -2.64 -10.12 5.38
C SER A 457 -3.31 -10.24 6.74
N LEU A 458 -3.93 -11.37 6.94
CA LEU A 458 -4.43 -11.83 8.24
C LEU A 458 -3.31 -11.82 9.31
N PHE A 459 -2.05 -11.74 8.92
CA PHE A 459 -0.84 -11.89 9.71
C PHE A 459 -0.18 -10.54 10.05
N PRO A 460 0.60 -10.45 11.16
CA PRO A 460 1.22 -9.19 11.63
C PRO A 460 2.40 -8.75 10.74
N ALA A 461 2.10 -8.16 9.58
CA ALA A 461 3.06 -7.87 8.53
C ALA A 461 4.23 -6.98 8.98
N ALA A 462 4.00 -5.99 9.84
CA ALA A 462 5.07 -5.10 10.34
C ALA A 462 6.11 -5.90 11.15
N GLN A 463 5.65 -6.67 12.15
CA GLN A 463 6.54 -7.48 13.01
C GLN A 463 7.23 -8.61 12.23
N LEU A 464 6.53 -9.21 11.26
CA LEU A 464 7.13 -10.20 10.34
C LEU A 464 8.21 -9.56 9.46
N SER A 465 8.02 -8.31 9.03
CA SER A 465 9.04 -7.57 8.28
C SER A 465 10.27 -7.26 9.14
N ASP A 466 10.06 -6.89 10.41
CA ASP A 466 11.16 -6.70 11.37
C ASP A 466 11.96 -7.99 11.55
N ARG A 467 11.27 -9.13 11.75
CA ARG A 467 11.94 -10.45 11.85
C ARG A 467 12.71 -10.81 10.58
N LYS A 468 12.11 -10.56 9.41
CA LYS A 468 12.80 -10.79 8.13
C LYS A 468 14.10 -9.97 8.03
N ASN A 469 14.01 -8.68 8.36
CA ASN A 469 15.19 -7.79 8.33
C ASN A 469 16.28 -8.25 9.30
N GLU A 470 15.90 -8.77 10.47
CA GLU A 470 16.84 -9.36 11.43
C GLU A 470 17.54 -10.59 10.85
N LEU A 471 16.80 -11.50 10.20
CA LEU A 471 17.36 -12.67 9.52
C LEU A 471 18.28 -12.29 8.35
N ASP A 472 17.95 -11.23 7.62
CA ASP A 472 18.77 -10.73 6.52
C ASP A 472 20.05 -10.05 7.00
N ALA A 473 20.00 -9.37 8.15
CA ALA A 473 21.15 -8.68 8.75
C ALA A 473 22.11 -9.63 9.49
N ASN A 474 21.62 -10.76 9.98
CA ASN A 474 22.38 -11.70 10.81
C ASN A 474 22.43 -13.11 10.19
N PRO A 475 23.27 -13.34 9.16
CA PRO A 475 23.35 -14.66 8.51
C PRO A 475 23.77 -15.79 9.47
N ASN A 476 24.45 -15.48 10.58
CA ASN A 476 24.88 -16.45 11.59
C ASN A 476 23.70 -17.20 12.28
N ILE A 477 22.47 -16.69 12.18
CA ILE A 477 21.26 -17.39 12.67
C ILE A 477 21.07 -18.73 11.93
N TYR A 478 21.66 -18.86 10.74
CA TYR A 478 21.60 -20.08 9.92
C TYR A 478 22.78 -21.03 10.11
N ASP A 479 23.75 -20.72 10.97
CA ASP A 479 24.92 -21.58 11.19
C ASP A 479 24.52 -22.96 11.74
N ASP A 480 23.41 -23.04 12.49
CA ASP A 480 22.85 -24.27 13.05
C ASP A 480 21.74 -24.89 12.18
N VAL A 481 21.53 -24.41 10.96
CA VAL A 481 20.51 -24.91 10.04
C VAL A 481 21.15 -25.89 9.04
N TYR A 482 20.69 -27.13 9.05
CA TYR A 482 21.18 -28.14 8.15
C TYR A 482 20.26 -28.25 6.93
N THR A 483 20.86 -28.29 5.73
CA THR A 483 20.14 -28.53 4.47
C THR A 483 20.55 -29.86 3.87
N GLY A 484 19.59 -30.61 3.32
CA GLY A 484 19.88 -31.91 2.76
C GLY A 484 18.67 -32.74 2.37
N ARG A 485 18.87 -34.07 2.37
CA ARG A 485 17.83 -35.05 2.01
C ARG A 485 17.77 -36.18 3.03
N MET A 486 16.60 -36.83 3.12
CA MET A 486 16.41 -38.06 3.87
C MET A 486 16.89 -39.25 3.07
N VAL A 487 17.58 -40.17 3.75
CA VAL A 487 18.00 -41.45 3.21
C VAL A 487 17.67 -42.62 4.20
N ILE A 488 17.68 -43.86 3.72
CA ILE A 488 17.62 -45.01 4.60
C ILE A 488 19.04 -45.50 4.85
N LYS A 489 19.48 -45.49 6.10
CA LYS A 489 20.75 -46.03 6.54
C LYS A 489 20.54 -47.09 7.61
N ASN A 490 21.05 -48.28 7.37
CA ASN A 490 20.86 -49.43 8.26
C ASN A 490 19.36 -49.74 8.59
N GLY A 491 18.48 -49.55 7.60
CA GLY A 491 17.03 -49.79 7.76
C GLY A 491 16.28 -48.69 8.52
N LYS A 492 16.92 -47.60 8.89
CA LYS A 492 16.30 -46.46 9.59
C LYS A 492 16.45 -45.15 8.77
N PRO A 493 15.50 -44.24 8.88
CA PRO A 493 15.63 -42.93 8.25
C PRO A 493 16.79 -42.13 8.91
N ASP A 494 17.63 -41.52 8.08
CA ASP A 494 18.72 -40.70 8.50
C ASP A 494 18.80 -39.45 7.62
N PHE A 495 19.20 -38.30 8.17
CA PHE A 495 19.36 -37.07 7.43
C PHE A 495 20.79 -36.92 6.94
N VAL A 496 20.97 -36.68 5.65
CA VAL A 496 22.27 -36.47 5.05
C VAL A 496 22.37 -35.01 4.56
N PRO A 497 23.22 -34.20 5.19
CA PRO A 497 23.54 -32.87 4.69
C PRO A 497 24.04 -32.95 3.25
N SER A 498 23.50 -32.13 2.37
CA SER A 498 23.87 -32.07 0.96
C SER A 498 23.55 -30.69 0.39
N ASP A 499 24.25 -30.32 -0.68
CA ASP A 499 23.99 -29.08 -1.41
C ASP A 499 22.71 -29.25 -2.26
N VAL A 500 21.56 -28.97 -1.63
CA VAL A 500 20.24 -28.99 -2.26
C VAL A 500 19.74 -27.58 -2.44
N ASN A 501 18.98 -27.33 -3.53
CA ASN A 501 18.40 -26.03 -3.77
C ASN A 501 17.18 -25.79 -2.87
N VAL A 502 17.40 -25.19 -1.71
CA VAL A 502 16.31 -24.82 -0.79
C VAL A 502 15.66 -23.53 -1.26
N ILE A 503 14.32 -23.51 -1.37
CA ILE A 503 13.56 -22.36 -1.80
C ILE A 503 13.31 -21.41 -0.63
N ARG A 504 14.18 -20.41 -0.45
CA ARG A 504 14.14 -19.44 0.66
C ARG A 504 13.49 -18.10 0.30
N GLU A 505 13.05 -17.92 -0.95
CA GLU A 505 12.42 -16.68 -1.41
C GLU A 505 10.95 -16.90 -1.80
N PHE A 506 10.15 -15.87 -1.60
CA PHE A 506 8.78 -15.81 -2.10
C PHE A 506 8.49 -14.40 -2.69
N PRO A 507 7.90 -14.30 -3.91
CA PRO A 507 7.71 -15.37 -4.88
C PRO A 507 9.06 -15.95 -5.34
N HIS A 508 9.10 -17.24 -5.60
CA HIS A 508 10.32 -17.88 -6.08
C HIS A 508 10.64 -17.43 -7.51
N LYS A 509 11.93 -17.21 -7.78
CA LYS A 509 12.41 -16.68 -9.06
C LYS A 509 13.05 -17.72 -9.95
N ASP A 510 13.50 -18.83 -9.36
CA ASP A 510 14.23 -19.87 -10.07
C ASP A 510 13.33 -20.95 -10.62
N ASN A 511 13.70 -21.51 -11.80
CA ASN A 511 13.04 -22.66 -12.38
C ASN A 511 13.43 -23.98 -11.71
N LYS A 512 14.28 -23.96 -10.68
CA LYS A 512 14.71 -25.13 -9.89
C LYS A 512 13.75 -25.32 -8.71
N LEU A 513 12.65 -26.03 -8.95
CA LEU A 513 11.58 -26.20 -7.98
C LEU A 513 11.72 -27.46 -7.13
N GLU A 514 12.74 -28.30 -7.33
CA GLU A 514 12.90 -29.57 -6.61
C GLU A 514 12.84 -29.43 -5.09
N GLY A 515 13.42 -28.35 -4.55
CA GLY A 515 13.45 -28.08 -3.12
C GLY A 515 14.41 -28.96 -2.35
N GLY A 516 14.50 -28.73 -1.05
CA GLY A 516 15.31 -29.46 -0.10
C GLY A 516 14.75 -29.37 1.31
N ILE A 517 15.19 -30.26 2.20
CA ILE A 517 14.79 -30.24 3.59
C ILE A 517 15.71 -29.30 4.35
N GLU A 518 15.14 -28.40 5.16
CA GLU A 518 15.82 -27.60 6.15
C GLU A 518 15.48 -28.11 7.55
N ILE A 519 16.53 -28.43 8.33
CA ILE A 519 16.40 -28.82 9.74
C ILE A 519 16.90 -27.64 10.59
N PHE A 520 15.99 -27.02 11.33
CA PHE A 520 16.28 -25.94 12.28
C PHE A 520 16.71 -26.47 13.64
N GLN A 521 16.17 -27.65 14.04
CA GLN A 521 16.54 -28.37 15.25
C GLN A 521 16.44 -29.88 15.01
N LEU A 522 17.48 -30.64 15.38
CA LEU A 522 17.42 -32.10 15.30
C LEU A 522 16.41 -32.68 16.32
N PRO A 523 15.80 -33.84 16.03
CA PRO A 523 14.86 -34.45 16.96
C PRO A 523 15.53 -34.80 18.29
N LYS A 524 14.91 -34.35 19.37
CA LYS A 524 15.35 -34.65 20.73
C LYS A 524 15.02 -36.11 21.06
N LYS A 525 15.96 -36.81 21.67
CA LYS A 525 15.83 -38.20 22.05
C LYS A 525 15.73 -38.31 23.57
N ASP A 526 14.97 -39.27 24.05
CA ASP A 526 14.87 -39.64 25.46
C ASP A 526 16.16 -40.37 25.94
N SER A 527 16.20 -40.77 27.21
CA SER A 527 17.28 -41.52 27.80
C SER A 527 17.56 -42.87 27.15
N SER A 528 16.56 -43.41 26.44
CA SER A 528 16.64 -44.69 25.71
C SER A 528 17.09 -44.51 24.26
N GLY A 529 17.35 -43.29 23.83
CA GLY A 529 17.75 -42.93 22.46
C GLY A 529 16.61 -42.87 21.45
N ASN A 530 15.35 -42.93 21.90
CA ASN A 530 14.18 -42.81 21.05
C ASN A 530 13.62 -41.43 21.02
N VAL A 531 13.01 -41.03 19.89
CA VAL A 531 12.24 -39.79 19.80
C VAL A 531 10.87 -40.00 20.47
N PRO A 532 10.50 -39.17 21.48
CA PRO A 532 9.24 -39.33 22.21
C PRO A 532 8.02 -39.30 21.27
N TYR A 533 7.06 -40.16 21.55
CA TYR A 533 5.79 -40.19 20.81
C TYR A 533 4.96 -38.91 21.13
N ASN A 534 4.23 -38.44 20.14
CA ASN A 534 3.40 -37.21 20.24
C ASN A 534 4.17 -35.90 20.56
N ARG A 535 5.51 -35.93 20.57
CA ARG A 535 6.28 -34.69 20.72
C ARG A 535 6.27 -33.84 19.46
N TYR A 536 6.39 -34.46 18.29
CA TYR A 536 6.44 -33.76 17.02
C TYR A 536 5.19 -33.99 16.20
N ILE A 537 4.70 -32.94 15.58
CA ILE A 537 3.59 -32.97 14.63
C ILE A 537 3.97 -32.27 13.34
N ALA A 538 3.32 -32.62 12.25
CA ALA A 538 3.53 -32.01 10.95
C ALA A 538 2.23 -31.50 10.34
N GLY A 539 2.37 -30.56 9.42
CA GLY A 539 1.28 -30.08 8.59
C GLY A 539 1.75 -29.89 7.15
N THR A 540 1.01 -30.49 6.22
CA THR A 540 1.37 -30.55 4.79
C THR A 540 0.28 -30.01 3.88
N ASP A 541 0.69 -29.20 2.91
CA ASP A 541 -0.09 -28.85 1.71
C ASP A 541 0.48 -29.63 0.51
N PRO A 542 -0.14 -30.76 0.11
CA PRO A 542 0.34 -31.60 -1.00
C PRO A 542 -0.12 -31.05 -2.36
N VAL A 543 0.53 -31.46 -3.46
CA VAL A 543 0.11 -31.21 -4.84
C VAL A 543 -0.02 -32.56 -5.56
N ASP A 544 -1.16 -32.81 -6.19
CA ASP A 544 -1.46 -34.10 -6.85
C ASP A 544 -1.08 -34.14 -8.35
N ASP A 545 -0.91 -32.98 -8.99
CA ASP A 545 -0.79 -32.90 -10.43
C ASP A 545 0.67 -32.89 -10.89
N ASP A 546 1.10 -34.03 -11.46
CA ASP A 546 2.39 -34.18 -12.13
C ASP A 546 2.42 -33.44 -13.49
N ASP A 547 1.24 -33.25 -14.14
CA ASP A 547 1.11 -32.75 -15.51
C ASP A 547 0.88 -31.24 -15.64
N ALA A 548 0.67 -30.54 -14.54
CA ALA A 548 0.41 -29.08 -14.59
C ALA A 548 1.68 -28.29 -14.89
N LYS A 549 2.09 -28.25 -16.16
CA LYS A 549 3.27 -27.52 -16.64
C LYS A 549 3.21 -25.99 -16.42
N GLU A 550 2.03 -25.45 -16.14
CA GLU A 550 1.82 -24.00 -15.94
C GLU A 550 1.56 -23.61 -14.47
N SER A 551 1.42 -24.55 -13.55
CA SER A 551 1.21 -24.26 -12.14
C SER A 551 2.54 -24.02 -11.42
N LEU A 552 2.64 -22.88 -10.73
CA LEU A 552 3.77 -22.53 -9.85
C LEU A 552 3.56 -22.99 -8.39
N SER A 553 2.56 -23.82 -8.09
CA SER A 553 2.30 -24.35 -6.74
C SER A 553 3.40 -25.31 -6.30
N LEU A 554 3.85 -25.12 -5.07
CA LEU A 554 4.81 -26.00 -4.39
C LEU A 554 4.09 -26.91 -3.41
N GLN A 555 4.69 -28.05 -3.10
CA GLN A 555 4.35 -28.83 -1.92
C GLN A 555 5.10 -28.25 -0.73
N SER A 556 4.46 -28.14 0.42
CA SER A 556 5.10 -27.61 1.62
C SER A 556 4.71 -28.38 2.87
N THR A 557 5.70 -28.62 3.74
CA THR A 557 5.53 -29.31 5.04
C THR A 557 6.34 -28.59 6.10
N PHE A 558 5.74 -28.41 7.27
CA PHE A 558 6.41 -27.96 8.48
C PHE A 558 6.28 -28.97 9.60
N ILE A 559 7.36 -29.12 10.40
CA ILE A 559 7.35 -29.91 11.63
C ILE A 559 7.47 -28.98 12.82
N LEU A 560 6.62 -29.19 13.83
CA LEU A 560 6.57 -28.45 15.08
C LEU A 560 6.91 -29.38 16.26
N ASP A 561 7.74 -28.93 17.17
CA ASP A 561 7.95 -29.53 18.48
C ASP A 561 6.87 -29.01 19.44
N LEU A 562 5.92 -29.84 19.86
CA LEU A 562 4.84 -29.45 20.77
C LEU A 562 5.34 -29.04 22.16
N TRP A 563 6.54 -29.47 22.57
CA TRP A 563 7.07 -29.12 23.89
C TRP A 563 7.68 -27.72 23.95
N THR A 564 8.31 -27.28 22.87
CA THR A 564 8.83 -25.89 22.74
C THR A 564 7.90 -24.97 21.99
N ASP A 565 6.95 -25.57 21.28
CA ASP A 565 6.02 -24.89 20.38
C ASP A 565 6.74 -24.09 19.28
N GLU A 566 7.85 -24.64 18.77
CA GLU A 566 8.70 -24.08 17.73
C GLU A 566 8.72 -24.92 16.46
N ILE A 567 8.87 -24.29 15.31
CA ILE A 567 9.08 -24.97 14.03
C ILE A 567 10.52 -25.51 14.01
N VAL A 568 10.66 -26.83 13.83
CA VAL A 568 11.96 -27.52 13.87
C VAL A 568 12.46 -28.00 12.50
N ALA A 569 11.59 -28.09 11.50
CA ALA A 569 11.98 -28.44 10.13
C ALA A 569 10.98 -27.89 9.10
N GLU A 570 11.49 -27.65 7.88
CA GLU A 570 10.70 -27.31 6.69
C GLU A 570 11.13 -28.18 5.51
N TYR A 571 10.17 -28.65 4.73
CA TYR A 571 10.39 -29.19 3.40
C TYR A 571 9.44 -28.53 2.43
N THR A 572 9.96 -27.73 1.51
CA THR A 572 9.16 -27.06 0.47
C THR A 572 9.83 -27.29 -0.89
N GLY A 573 9.06 -27.77 -1.86
CA GLY A 573 9.55 -28.03 -3.20
C GLY A 573 8.52 -28.67 -4.11
N ARG A 574 8.90 -28.83 -5.37
CA ARG A 574 8.14 -29.53 -6.39
C ARG A 574 9.11 -30.36 -7.26
N PRO A 575 9.50 -31.56 -6.82
CA PRO A 575 10.27 -32.46 -7.65
C PRO A 575 9.46 -32.89 -8.90
N THR A 576 10.13 -33.46 -9.88
CA THR A 576 9.52 -33.89 -11.15
C THR A 576 8.37 -34.87 -10.95
N PHE A 577 8.49 -35.74 -9.94
CA PHE A 577 7.42 -36.67 -9.56
C PHE A 577 6.96 -36.38 -8.13
N ALA A 578 5.67 -36.30 -7.91
CA ALA A 578 5.09 -36.08 -6.59
C ALA A 578 5.48 -37.19 -5.58
N ASP A 579 5.65 -38.41 -6.06
CA ASP A 579 6.13 -39.56 -5.27
C ASP A 579 7.51 -39.31 -4.60
N ASP A 580 8.41 -38.55 -5.27
CA ASP A 580 9.72 -38.20 -4.71
C ASP A 580 9.57 -37.29 -3.49
N TYR A 581 8.63 -36.34 -3.55
CA TYR A 581 8.29 -35.51 -2.39
C TYR A 581 7.71 -36.34 -1.27
N TYR A 582 6.75 -37.20 -1.58
CA TYR A 582 6.07 -38.03 -0.59
C TYR A 582 7.03 -39.01 0.11
N GLU A 583 8.05 -39.54 -0.59
CA GLU A 583 9.05 -40.39 0.05
C GLU A 583 9.94 -39.61 1.00
N GLN A 584 10.42 -38.41 0.59
CA GLN A 584 11.20 -37.56 1.49
C GLN A 584 10.38 -37.16 2.73
N LEU A 585 9.10 -36.81 2.56
CA LEU A 585 8.19 -36.51 3.65
C LEU A 585 8.00 -37.73 4.57
N ARG A 586 7.75 -38.91 4.03
CA ARG A 586 7.58 -40.13 4.80
C ARG A 586 8.81 -40.42 5.68
N LEU A 587 9.99 -40.32 5.14
CA LEU A 587 11.24 -40.52 5.87
C LEU A 587 11.47 -39.43 6.93
N LEU A 588 11.12 -38.21 6.64
CA LEU A 588 11.23 -37.05 7.55
C LEU A 588 10.26 -37.27 8.76
N LEU A 589 9.03 -37.69 8.52
CA LEU A 589 8.08 -38.02 9.58
C LEU A 589 8.55 -39.17 10.47
N MET A 590 9.16 -40.21 9.88
CA MET A 590 9.74 -41.33 10.65
C MET A 590 10.95 -40.85 11.47
N PHE A 591 11.76 -39.93 10.92
CA PHE A 591 12.95 -39.38 11.59
C PHE A 591 12.59 -38.59 12.86
N TYR A 592 11.51 -37.79 12.80
CA TYR A 592 10.98 -37.04 13.94
C TYR A 592 9.95 -37.82 14.78
N ASN A 593 9.59 -39.07 14.42
CA ASN A 593 8.45 -39.81 15.00
C ASN A 593 7.18 -38.92 15.03
N ALA A 594 6.96 -38.16 13.95
CA ALA A 594 5.85 -37.23 13.81
C ALA A 594 4.66 -37.83 13.07
N ARG A 595 3.47 -37.28 13.34
CA ARG A 595 2.28 -37.50 12.51
C ARG A 595 1.94 -36.25 11.74
N ASP A 596 1.50 -36.44 10.50
CA ASP A 596 1.20 -35.36 9.56
C ASP A 596 -0.30 -35.15 9.38
N ASN A 597 -0.76 -33.93 9.51
CA ASN A 597 -2.10 -33.49 9.11
C ASN A 597 -2.02 -32.79 7.76
N TYR A 598 -2.83 -33.22 6.81
CA TYR A 598 -2.77 -32.72 5.44
C TYR A 598 -4.17 -32.49 4.88
N GLU A 599 -4.24 -31.68 3.80
CA GLU A 599 -5.48 -31.48 3.05
C GLU A 599 -5.87 -32.74 2.27
N ASN A 600 -6.93 -33.45 2.70
CA ASN A 600 -7.33 -34.73 2.13
C ASN A 600 -8.17 -34.63 0.85
N ASN A 601 -8.47 -33.43 0.37
CA ASN A 601 -9.07 -33.19 -0.96
C ASN A 601 -8.14 -33.69 -2.08
N LYS A 602 -6.84 -33.71 -1.81
CA LYS A 602 -5.78 -34.19 -2.69
C LYS A 602 -5.43 -35.63 -2.33
N LYS A 603 -5.49 -36.54 -3.28
CA LYS A 603 -5.48 -38.00 -3.01
C LYS A 603 -4.10 -38.64 -3.14
N GLY A 604 -3.14 -38.03 -3.82
CA GLY A 604 -1.84 -38.63 -4.12
C GLY A 604 -1.06 -38.99 -2.89
N LEU A 605 -0.96 -38.12 -1.90
CA LEU A 605 -0.25 -38.36 -0.65
C LEU A 605 -0.81 -39.58 0.10
N PHE A 606 -2.14 -39.66 0.25
CA PHE A 606 -2.77 -40.81 0.88
C PHE A 606 -2.48 -42.13 0.13
N ALA A 607 -2.60 -42.10 -1.21
CA ALA A 607 -2.36 -43.29 -2.03
C ALA A 607 -0.89 -43.77 -1.90
N TYR A 608 0.07 -42.86 -1.88
CA TYR A 608 1.48 -43.17 -1.68
C TYR A 608 1.73 -43.80 -0.31
N PHE A 609 1.27 -43.15 0.77
CA PHE A 609 1.46 -43.67 2.14
C PHE A 609 0.76 -45.01 2.36
N ASN A 610 -0.40 -45.26 1.72
CA ASN A 610 -1.06 -46.55 1.73
C ASN A 610 -0.23 -47.63 1.02
N ARG A 611 0.31 -47.34 -0.15
CA ARG A 611 1.19 -48.25 -0.92
C ARG A 611 2.46 -48.60 -0.12
N MET A 612 3.00 -47.65 0.66
CA MET A 612 4.19 -47.84 1.48
C MET A 612 3.87 -48.37 2.90
N ASN A 613 2.63 -48.81 3.19
CA ASN A 613 2.18 -49.26 4.52
C ASN A 613 2.49 -48.25 5.64
N SER A 614 2.41 -46.95 5.36
CA SER A 614 2.83 -45.86 6.24
C SER A 614 1.68 -44.98 6.70
N LEU A 615 0.42 -45.42 6.57
CA LEU A 615 -0.77 -44.62 6.99
C LEU A 615 -0.76 -44.24 8.47
N TYR A 616 0.00 -44.96 9.31
CA TYR A 616 0.16 -44.64 10.74
C TYR A 616 0.89 -43.27 10.97
N LEU A 617 1.63 -42.77 9.98
CA LEU A 617 2.27 -41.46 10.01
C LEU A 617 1.30 -40.31 9.67
N LEU A 618 0.11 -40.61 9.16
CA LEU A 618 -0.90 -39.59 8.88
C LEU A 618 -1.86 -39.47 10.06
N SER A 619 -2.24 -38.26 10.42
CA SER A 619 -3.22 -37.99 11.47
C SER A 619 -4.57 -38.60 11.14
N ASP A 620 -5.29 -39.01 12.15
CA ASP A 620 -6.68 -39.33 12.00
C ASP A 620 -7.48 -38.05 11.77
N ARG A 621 -8.72 -38.21 11.27
CA ARG A 621 -9.60 -37.08 11.03
C ARG A 621 -9.86 -36.34 12.34
N LEU A 622 -9.69 -34.99 12.31
CA LEU A 622 -9.78 -34.14 13.50
C LEU A 622 -11.25 -34.09 13.99
N GLU A 623 -11.55 -34.70 15.14
CA GLU A 623 -12.93 -34.87 15.63
C GLU A 623 -13.65 -33.55 15.83
N TYR A 624 -12.98 -32.53 16.34
CA TYR A 624 -13.58 -31.20 16.59
C TYR A 624 -13.97 -30.43 15.33
N LEU A 625 -13.55 -30.92 14.14
CA LEU A 625 -13.90 -30.33 12.84
C LEU A 625 -15.04 -31.08 12.14
N LYS A 626 -15.44 -32.28 12.61
CA LYS A 626 -16.42 -33.14 11.92
C LYS A 626 -17.74 -32.45 11.62
N ASP A 627 -18.25 -31.64 12.52
CA ASP A 627 -19.53 -30.93 12.35
C ASP A 627 -19.41 -29.70 11.40
N LYS A 628 -18.19 -29.27 11.10
CA LYS A 628 -17.87 -28.12 10.28
C LYS A 628 -17.41 -28.50 8.86
N GLU A 629 -17.15 -29.78 8.63
CA GLU A 629 -16.84 -30.33 7.33
C GLU A 629 -18.11 -30.55 6.51
N ILE A 630 -18.14 -30.03 5.27
CA ILE A 630 -19.26 -30.28 4.35
C ILE A 630 -19.13 -31.75 3.89
N THR A 631 -19.92 -32.64 4.47
CA THR A 631 -19.86 -34.12 4.26
C THR A 631 -20.36 -34.58 2.90
N LYS A 632 -20.76 -33.70 1.98
CA LYS A 632 -21.31 -34.06 0.66
C LYS A 632 -20.65 -33.28 -0.48
N VAL A 633 -19.34 -33.43 -0.66
CA VAL A 633 -18.71 -33.10 -1.94
C VAL A 633 -18.71 -34.41 -2.76
N PRO A 634 -19.41 -34.46 -3.93
CA PRO A 634 -19.37 -35.65 -4.79
C PRO A 634 -17.91 -35.92 -5.20
N GLY A 635 -17.41 -37.12 -4.92
CA GLY A 635 -16.07 -37.57 -5.27
C GLY A 635 -15.01 -37.51 -4.15
N VAL A 636 -15.31 -36.94 -3.00
CA VAL A 636 -14.47 -37.06 -1.80
C VAL A 636 -14.81 -38.37 -1.11
N GLY A 637 -13.96 -39.36 -1.27
CA GLY A 637 -14.10 -40.63 -0.57
C GLY A 637 -14.01 -40.44 0.95
N ASN A 638 -14.53 -41.39 1.71
CA ASN A 638 -14.48 -41.44 3.17
C ASN A 638 -13.03 -41.66 3.65
N ASN A 639 -12.11 -40.70 3.40
CA ASN A 639 -10.77 -40.78 3.93
C ASN A 639 -10.81 -40.54 5.43
N SER A 640 -10.35 -41.55 6.19
CA SER A 640 -10.25 -41.48 7.63
C SER A 640 -9.06 -40.66 8.14
N LYS A 641 -8.28 -40.05 7.24
CA LYS A 641 -7.03 -39.34 7.52
C LYS A 641 -7.08 -37.89 7.05
N GLY A 642 -6.36 -37.02 7.76
CA GLY A 642 -6.25 -35.61 7.44
C GLY A 642 -7.51 -34.81 7.68
N TYR A 643 -7.59 -33.57 7.12
CA TYR A 643 -8.77 -32.69 7.20
C TYR A 643 -9.30 -32.35 5.81
N THR A 644 -10.61 -32.12 5.72
CA THR A 644 -11.23 -31.64 4.47
C THR A 644 -11.25 -30.13 4.42
N ALA A 645 -10.51 -29.57 3.48
CA ALA A 645 -10.45 -28.13 3.32
C ALA A 645 -11.78 -27.55 2.83
N ASN A 646 -12.20 -26.49 3.48
CA ASN A 646 -13.26 -25.60 3.03
C ASN A 646 -12.98 -24.18 3.52
N LYS A 647 -13.72 -23.18 2.99
CA LYS A 647 -13.50 -21.77 3.31
C LYS A 647 -13.51 -21.47 4.82
N PHE A 648 -14.39 -22.13 5.58
CA PHE A 648 -14.51 -21.93 7.02
C PHE A 648 -13.29 -22.51 7.76
N ILE A 649 -12.95 -23.79 7.50
CA ILE A 649 -11.86 -24.50 8.16
C ILE A 649 -10.52 -23.84 7.85
N ASN A 650 -10.28 -23.47 6.58
CA ASN A 650 -9.06 -22.78 6.20
C ASN A 650 -8.96 -21.38 6.84
N SER A 651 -10.07 -20.65 6.98
CA SER A 651 -10.08 -19.36 7.69
C SER A 651 -9.80 -19.54 9.18
N TYR A 652 -10.34 -20.59 9.80
CA TYR A 652 -10.08 -20.92 11.19
C TYR A 652 -8.62 -21.32 11.44
N GLY A 653 -8.05 -22.20 10.62
CA GLY A 653 -6.65 -22.61 10.74
C GLY A 653 -5.67 -21.46 10.56
N ARG A 654 -5.96 -20.52 9.62
CA ARG A 654 -5.18 -19.29 9.47
C ARG A 654 -5.29 -18.36 10.68
N LEU A 655 -6.45 -18.29 11.32
CA LEU A 655 -6.61 -17.54 12.56
C LEU A 655 -5.80 -18.16 13.70
N LEU A 656 -5.75 -19.50 13.81
CA LEU A 656 -4.88 -20.19 14.75
C LEU A 656 -3.41 -19.89 14.49
N TYR A 657 -2.98 -19.88 13.21
CA TYR A 657 -1.61 -19.49 12.84
C TYR A 657 -1.28 -18.04 13.24
N ARG A 658 -2.17 -17.10 12.96
CA ARG A 658 -2.00 -15.73 13.43
C ARG A 658 -1.86 -15.62 14.95
N ASN A 659 -2.70 -16.33 15.70
CA ASN A 659 -2.66 -16.32 17.15
C ASN A 659 -1.35 -16.94 17.67
N TRP A 660 -0.87 -18.01 17.04
CA TRP A 660 0.41 -18.64 17.36
C TRP A 660 1.57 -17.65 17.12
N LEU A 661 1.59 -16.92 16.01
CA LEU A 661 2.59 -15.90 15.72
C LEU A 661 2.66 -14.81 16.79
N LEU A 662 1.51 -14.40 17.31
CA LEU A 662 1.39 -13.30 18.27
C LEU A 662 1.48 -13.76 19.74
N THR A 663 1.56 -15.07 20.01
CA THR A 663 1.69 -15.60 21.37
C THR A 663 2.99 -15.05 22.01
N PRO A 664 2.90 -14.36 23.17
CA PRO A 664 4.08 -13.84 23.84
C PRO A 664 4.87 -14.99 24.49
N ILE A 665 6.18 -14.99 24.28
CA ILE A 665 7.11 -15.92 24.88
C ILE A 665 8.20 -15.16 25.65
N PRO A 666 8.69 -15.70 26.77
CA PRO A 666 9.82 -15.10 27.48
C PRO A 666 11.11 -15.28 26.69
N THR A 667 11.85 -14.21 26.52
CA THR A 667 13.15 -14.20 25.88
C THR A 667 14.11 -13.39 26.73
N ILE A 668 15.35 -13.88 26.89
CA ILE A 668 16.39 -13.15 27.60
C ILE A 668 17.08 -12.24 26.60
N GLN A 669 17.05 -10.94 26.84
CA GLN A 669 17.80 -9.94 26.08
C GLN A 669 18.83 -9.26 26.98
N ILE A 670 19.97 -8.90 26.40
CA ILE A 670 20.97 -8.10 27.08
C ILE A 670 20.65 -6.63 26.81
N VAL A 671 20.16 -5.93 27.84
CA VAL A 671 19.87 -4.50 27.78
C VAL A 671 20.85 -3.81 28.74
N ASP A 672 21.64 -2.88 28.24
CA ASP A 672 22.67 -2.16 29.00
C ASP A 672 23.67 -3.05 29.76
N GLY A 673 23.94 -4.26 29.23
CA GLY A 673 24.86 -5.25 29.83
C GLY A 673 24.24 -6.16 30.90
N GLU A 674 22.96 -5.98 31.22
CA GLU A 674 22.21 -6.84 32.14
C GLU A 674 21.26 -7.78 31.37
N GLN A 675 21.16 -9.02 31.84
CA GLN A 675 20.20 -9.98 31.30
C GLN A 675 18.80 -9.66 31.80
N THR A 676 17.92 -9.22 30.89
CA THR A 676 16.53 -8.88 31.21
C THR A 676 15.59 -9.85 30.49
N GLU A 677 14.66 -10.46 31.24
CA GLU A 677 13.60 -11.29 30.65
C GLU A 677 12.50 -10.38 30.05
N MET A 678 12.30 -10.47 28.74
CA MET A 678 11.26 -9.73 28.03
C MET A 678 10.30 -10.67 27.32
N MET A 679 9.03 -10.27 27.27
CA MET A 679 7.99 -11.00 26.53
C MET A 679 8.00 -10.53 25.07
N VAL A 680 8.34 -11.41 24.13
CA VAL A 680 8.31 -11.11 22.70
C VAL A 680 7.34 -12.02 21.96
N PRO A 681 6.70 -11.57 20.88
CA PRO A 681 5.86 -12.44 20.05
C PRO A 681 6.65 -13.65 19.51
N ARG A 682 6.02 -14.81 19.47
CA ARG A 682 6.63 -16.07 18.99
C ARG A 682 7.16 -15.98 17.56
N LEU A 683 6.60 -15.13 16.71
CA LEU A 683 7.09 -14.93 15.34
C LEU A 683 8.61 -14.65 15.27
N TYR A 684 9.21 -14.11 16.34
CA TYR A 684 10.66 -13.87 16.40
C TYR A 684 11.50 -15.15 16.56
N THR A 685 10.89 -16.32 16.81
CA THR A 685 11.59 -17.64 16.75
C THR A 685 11.66 -18.19 15.33
N MET A 686 10.85 -17.69 14.39
CA MET A 686 10.81 -18.23 13.03
C MET A 686 12.13 -18.06 12.30
N LYS A 687 12.58 -19.13 11.63
CA LYS A 687 13.77 -19.16 10.78
C LYS A 687 13.44 -19.24 9.29
N SER A 688 12.22 -19.66 8.90
CA SER A 688 11.81 -19.76 7.49
C SER A 688 11.55 -18.38 6.87
N ARG A 689 12.49 -17.90 6.04
CA ARG A 689 12.39 -16.59 5.34
C ARG A 689 11.23 -16.57 4.36
N ALA A 690 11.04 -17.65 3.61
CA ALA A 690 9.98 -17.71 2.62
C ALA A 690 8.59 -17.76 3.26
N LEU A 691 8.41 -18.49 4.38
CA LEU A 691 7.16 -18.47 5.14
C LEU A 691 6.84 -17.09 5.70
N ILE A 692 7.84 -16.39 6.25
CA ILE A 692 7.68 -15.02 6.72
C ILE A 692 7.23 -14.12 5.55
N GLN A 693 7.85 -14.26 4.39
CA GLN A 693 7.56 -13.47 3.20
C GLN A 693 6.18 -13.78 2.62
N GLU A 694 5.78 -15.06 2.56
CA GLU A 694 4.41 -15.48 2.21
C GLU A 694 3.37 -14.91 3.18
N SER A 695 3.65 -14.95 4.49
CA SER A 695 2.75 -14.42 5.51
C SER A 695 2.59 -12.91 5.41
N ILE A 696 3.66 -12.16 5.08
CA ILE A 696 3.60 -10.71 4.83
C ILE A 696 2.74 -10.41 3.59
N GLN A 697 2.87 -11.20 2.53
CA GLN A 697 2.22 -10.97 1.24
C GLN A 697 0.87 -11.69 1.10
N TRP A 698 0.44 -12.42 2.12
CA TRP A 698 -0.76 -13.25 2.04
C TRP A 698 -2.01 -12.44 1.68
N GLU A 699 -2.74 -12.95 0.70
CA GLU A 699 -4.04 -12.43 0.22
C GLU A 699 -5.02 -13.59 0.00
N SER A 700 -6.32 -13.32 0.11
CA SER A 700 -7.36 -14.36 0.04
C SER A 700 -7.47 -15.10 -1.30
N LEU A 701 -6.95 -14.53 -2.37
CA LEU A 701 -7.00 -15.07 -3.75
C LEU A 701 -5.64 -15.52 -4.29
N GLY A 702 -4.57 -15.38 -3.51
CA GLY A 702 -3.23 -15.78 -3.93
C GLY A 702 -2.92 -17.26 -3.68
N ASN A 703 -1.81 -17.73 -4.25
CA ASN A 703 -1.24 -19.05 -3.98
C ASN A 703 -0.14 -18.94 -2.92
N TYR A 704 -0.36 -19.54 -1.75
CA TYR A 704 0.51 -19.44 -0.58
C TYR A 704 0.65 -20.82 0.07
N ASP A 705 1.51 -21.65 -0.51
CA ASP A 705 1.64 -23.08 -0.18
C ASP A 705 2.15 -23.30 1.25
N ARG A 706 3.09 -22.46 1.72
CA ARG A 706 3.61 -22.53 3.10
C ARG A 706 2.57 -22.10 4.13
N VAL A 707 1.81 -21.07 3.85
CA VAL A 707 0.70 -20.64 4.72
C VAL A 707 -0.40 -21.70 4.77
N SER A 708 -0.64 -22.44 3.67
CA SER A 708 -1.56 -23.57 3.63
C SER A 708 -1.05 -24.74 4.48
N ALA A 709 0.22 -25.07 4.40
CA ALA A 709 0.86 -26.09 5.25
C ALA A 709 0.80 -25.69 6.74
N MET A 710 1.07 -24.42 7.07
CA MET A 710 0.92 -23.90 8.44
C MET A 710 -0.54 -23.94 8.91
N THR A 711 -1.50 -23.74 8.02
CA THR A 711 -2.93 -23.90 8.32
C THR A 711 -3.24 -25.34 8.76
N ALA A 712 -2.77 -26.33 8.01
CA ALA A 712 -2.89 -27.74 8.35
C ALA A 712 -2.23 -28.08 9.69
N LEU A 713 -1.01 -27.58 9.91
CA LEU A 713 -0.24 -27.76 11.14
C LEU A 713 -0.97 -27.17 12.35
N MET A 714 -1.47 -25.95 12.26
CA MET A 714 -2.14 -25.29 13.40
C MET A 714 -3.48 -25.91 13.75
N LEU A 715 -4.22 -26.44 12.78
CA LEU A 715 -5.42 -27.24 13.05
C LEU A 715 -5.07 -28.51 13.84
N TYR A 716 -3.97 -29.18 13.51
CA TYR A 716 -3.54 -30.38 14.22
C TYR A 716 -2.97 -30.05 15.61
N ARG A 717 -2.20 -29.00 15.72
CA ARG A 717 -1.72 -28.47 17.00
C ARG A 717 -2.87 -28.19 17.97
N GLU A 718 -3.92 -27.51 17.51
CA GLU A 718 -5.11 -27.23 18.33
C GLU A 718 -5.78 -28.52 18.80
N PHE A 719 -5.92 -29.52 17.91
CA PHE A 719 -6.46 -30.85 18.27
C PHE A 719 -5.61 -31.50 19.35
N MET A 720 -4.28 -31.54 19.21
CA MET A 720 -3.37 -32.14 20.16
C MET A 720 -3.45 -31.49 21.53
N VAL A 721 -3.48 -30.16 21.55
CA VAL A 721 -3.62 -29.38 22.80
C VAL A 721 -4.94 -29.66 23.48
N ILE A 722 -6.07 -29.78 22.76
CA ILE A 722 -7.38 -30.09 23.32
C ILE A 722 -7.39 -31.51 23.86
N GLN A 723 -6.87 -32.50 23.11
CA GLN A 723 -6.95 -33.91 23.44
C GLN A 723 -6.06 -34.32 24.62
N TYR A 724 -4.88 -33.70 24.72
CA TYR A 724 -3.86 -34.10 25.71
C TYR A 724 -3.68 -33.11 26.85
N GLN A 725 -4.69 -32.31 27.14
CA GLN A 725 -4.71 -31.34 28.24
C GLN A 725 -4.59 -32.06 29.59
N GLY A 726 -3.38 -32.24 30.10
CA GLY A 726 -3.06 -32.95 31.35
C GLY A 726 -2.04 -34.09 31.19
N ASP A 727 -1.93 -34.74 30.04
CA ASP A 727 -1.03 -35.88 29.85
C ASP A 727 0.41 -35.46 29.49
N PHE A 728 0.57 -34.31 28.86
CA PHE A 728 1.91 -33.79 28.49
C PHE A 728 2.85 -33.57 29.69
N SER A 729 2.28 -33.31 30.88
CA SER A 729 3.09 -33.14 32.09
C SER A 729 3.70 -34.48 32.56
N GLN A 730 2.99 -35.61 32.39
CA GLN A 730 3.49 -36.93 32.76
C GLN A 730 4.54 -37.43 31.75
N GLU A 731 4.27 -37.32 30.45
CA GLU A 731 5.25 -37.68 29.40
C GLU A 731 6.55 -36.87 29.50
N ARG A 732 6.46 -35.60 29.88
CA ARG A 732 7.62 -34.74 30.13
C ARG A 732 8.48 -35.21 31.30
N VAL A 733 7.85 -35.69 32.38
CA VAL A 733 8.58 -36.26 33.53
C VAL A 733 9.25 -37.57 33.16
N GLU A 734 8.57 -38.42 32.38
CA GLU A 734 9.10 -39.70 31.93
C GLU A 734 10.25 -39.58 30.94
N ALA A 735 10.26 -38.49 30.11
CA ALA A 735 11.35 -38.19 29.20
C ALA A 735 12.66 -37.74 29.88
N ASN A 736 12.64 -37.52 31.18
CA ASN A 736 13.78 -37.15 32.03
C ASN A 736 14.57 -35.91 31.54
N ASP A 737 13.93 -35.00 30.80
CA ASP A 737 14.54 -33.77 30.28
C ASP A 737 14.21 -32.60 31.21
N LYS A 738 14.78 -32.67 32.42
CA LYS A 738 14.54 -31.68 33.50
C LYS A 738 14.89 -30.24 33.12
N THR A 739 15.84 -30.03 32.23
CA THR A 739 16.25 -28.71 31.75
C THR A 739 15.18 -28.07 30.84
N TYR A 740 14.55 -28.88 30.05
CA TYR A 740 13.47 -28.48 29.17
C TYR A 740 12.17 -28.21 29.92
N LEU A 741 11.89 -29.07 30.93
CA LEU A 741 10.68 -29.00 31.74
C LEU A 741 10.62 -27.77 32.65
N GLY A 742 11.77 -27.31 33.16
CA GLY A 742 11.85 -26.21 34.11
C GLY A 742 11.56 -24.83 33.49
N ASN A 743 11.86 -24.68 32.21
CA ASN A 743 11.79 -23.38 31.54
C ASN A 743 10.64 -23.25 30.54
N ASP A 744 9.90 -24.32 30.23
CA ASP A 744 8.82 -24.29 29.27
C ASP A 744 7.51 -23.86 29.91
N LYS A 745 7.27 -22.57 29.95
CA LYS A 745 6.05 -21.96 30.47
C LYS A 745 4.81 -22.24 29.60
N PHE A 746 4.97 -22.83 28.40
CA PHE A 746 3.86 -23.17 27.51
C PHE A 746 2.94 -24.22 28.12
N PHE A 747 3.49 -25.18 28.85
CA PHE A 747 2.77 -26.25 29.53
C PHE A 747 2.63 -26.00 31.06
N SER A 748 2.97 -24.81 31.56
CA SER A 748 2.68 -24.45 32.95
C SER A 748 1.21 -24.08 33.13
N ASP A 749 0.63 -24.41 34.27
CA ASP A 749 -0.78 -24.15 34.59
C ASP A 749 -1.21 -22.70 34.36
N ASN A 750 -0.31 -21.75 34.61
CA ASN A 750 -0.56 -20.33 34.39
C ASN A 750 -0.51 -19.92 32.91
N TYR A 751 0.23 -20.63 32.08
CA TYR A 751 0.37 -20.33 30.66
C TYR A 751 -0.77 -20.98 29.86
N ASP A 752 -1.13 -22.21 30.17
CA ASP A 752 -2.27 -22.94 29.58
C ASP A 752 -3.56 -22.15 29.71
N ASN A 753 -3.80 -21.59 30.91
CA ASN A 753 -4.95 -20.73 31.16
C ASN A 753 -5.00 -19.45 30.33
N ARG A 754 -3.85 -18.95 29.83
CA ARG A 754 -3.82 -17.75 28.99
C ARG A 754 -4.02 -18.07 27.51
N ILE A 755 -3.44 -19.14 27.04
CA ILE A 755 -3.61 -19.62 25.64
C ILE A 755 -5.05 -20.05 25.42
N TYR A 756 -5.62 -20.79 26.38
CA TYR A 756 -7.02 -21.23 26.33
C TYR A 756 -8.02 -20.09 26.44
N LYS A 757 -7.71 -19.02 27.18
CA LYS A 757 -8.56 -17.82 27.17
C LYS A 757 -8.60 -17.10 25.84
N GLY A 758 -7.58 -17.24 25.01
CA GLY A 758 -7.56 -16.74 23.63
C GLY A 758 -8.35 -17.63 22.66
N SER A 759 -8.42 -18.96 22.90
CA SER A 759 -9.14 -19.95 22.10
C SER A 759 -10.61 -20.17 22.54
N GLN A 760 -11.15 -19.42 23.47
CA GLN A 760 -12.53 -19.50 23.98
C GLN A 760 -13.64 -19.40 22.91
N TRP A 761 -13.29 -19.21 21.67
CA TRP A 761 -14.24 -19.31 20.55
C TRP A 761 -14.78 -20.73 20.31
N ALA A 762 -14.06 -21.76 20.73
CA ALA A 762 -14.51 -23.15 20.59
C ALA A 762 -15.40 -23.62 21.74
N VAL A 763 -15.26 -23.06 22.95
CA VAL A 763 -15.93 -23.57 24.17
C VAL A 763 -17.23 -22.82 24.52
N ARG A 764 -17.49 -21.65 23.95
CA ARG A 764 -18.74 -20.89 24.22
C ARG A 764 -19.92 -21.20 23.30
N ARG A 765 -19.96 -22.38 22.69
CA ARG A 765 -21.13 -22.89 21.97
C ARG A 765 -21.48 -24.30 22.46
N GLN A 766 -21.74 -24.41 23.72
CA GLN A 766 -22.68 -25.41 24.24
C GLN A 766 -23.91 -24.71 24.76
#